data_8748b32a2bd3f68b94c19bc631b161d4
#
_entry.id   8748b32a2bd3f68b94c19bc631b161d4
#
_cell.length_a   1.000
_cell.length_b   1.000
_cell.length_c   1.000
_cell.angle_alpha   90.00
_cell.angle_beta   90.00
_cell.angle_gamma   90.00
#
_symmetry.space_group_name_H-M   'P 1'
#
loop_
_entity.id
_entity.type
_entity.pdbx_description
1 polymer ?
#
loop_
_entity_poly.entity_id
_entity_poly.type
_entity_poly.pdbx_seq_one_letter_code
_entity_poly.pdbx_strand_id
1 'polypeptide(L)'
;MFLKSYLLAAGLALMAGAPAWAQTEPYRDSKAPLETRVNDLMGRLTSDEKISLLSGTEFTTQPIPRLNIPAMGMADAGQGVRGGMKSTLGPATAFPAGVNMASTWNPALVGRLAAGIGIEAQNKGTGVQVLLGPAVNIQRSPLGGRNGEYLSEDPYLAARMAVSYIRAMQNTGTVACIKHFAANNEEVDRFGVNVVVSERALREIYLPAFEAGVKEGGVWTVMSSYNRVNGPQASANTYLLTDVLKRGWGFDGAVMSDWGGVHETARVINAGNDLEMPGPSLLAPPKVKAALERGQVTQEQIDANARRIIRTIIRSGVIDGAKTPDQALVNSDANREIAFQAALESLVLLKNERQTLPLDATKIRSIALIGPAAQEFQVGAAGSPGVSPLRSVGALDGIRSRVGAGVTVRSASGDASGTPFAAGLVAPPNSTDSGFRAEYFNNKNLEGTPVSTTTAEQINFSSAPAGVNSNSWSARWTGALIPRKSGPTTFVFRGDDGYRLFLDGKSIIDHWQDAAANTQTATVTLNAGQKYELRAEYYQGGGDQVAQLTWLEPGAQPYSEVVDLAKSSDVVVLCLTTRGTEGEGQDRPSMSLPNNQDELVRRVVAANPRTVVVLNNGTPVAMPWLASVPALVEAWFPGQEGGRALAQVLFGDVSPSGHLPTTLAARRQDYPDFGNFPGTKGRVNYAEGIFVGYRGFDKQGVQPLFPFGYGLSYTTFRLSNLKLSSPTLAANGRLTATVQVTNTGRRAGAQVVQLYVHDLNPQIDRPVRELKGFSKVSLAPGATQTVTLSLSPRDFAWCDAKAKGWRVNPGQYSVEVGDSSRNISQKATVRLAAFFEPIPFMRDETAAAPANDSPNLALGKRAFASSLQKGENVKAEYAVDGDPSTRWGSDFADDQWLAVDLGTPQRIGRVHINWENAYATDYRIEVSDDEQNWRSVYSTDKGLGGEEDVTFPPVETRYVRVLCAKRALNFGSSILDVEIRAPR
;
A
#
# COMPACT_ATOMS: atom_id res chain seq x y z
N MET A 1 -41.13 57.55 69.00
CA MET A 1 -42.14 56.92 69.90
C MET A 1 -41.87 55.41 69.80
N PHE A 2 -41.30 54.92 70.89
CA PHE A 2 -41.52 53.61 71.61
C PHE A 2 -41.41 52.32 70.70
N LEU A 3 -40.82 51.25 71.06
CA LEU A 3 -40.07 50.73 72.22
C LEU A 3 -39.53 49.39 71.80
N LYS A 4 -38.25 49.06 72.01
CA LYS A 4 -37.68 48.02 72.83
C LYS A 4 -38.48 46.71 73.00
N SER A 5 -37.90 45.52 72.71
CA SER A 5 -37.37 44.69 73.76
C SER A 5 -37.05 43.25 73.20
N TYR A 6 -35.80 42.76 73.34
CA TYR A 6 -35.30 41.50 73.96
C TYR A 6 -36.10 40.18 73.67
N LEU A 7 -35.46 39.05 73.33
CA LEU A 7 -34.50 38.25 74.06
C LEU A 7 -34.10 36.96 73.31
N LEU A 8 -32.83 36.60 73.45
CA LEU A 8 -32.19 35.30 73.65
C LEU A 8 -32.54 34.07 72.85
N ALA A 9 -31.49 33.63 72.12
CA ALA A 9 -30.71 32.43 72.29
C ALA A 9 -31.36 31.05 72.06
N ALA A 10 -30.92 30.35 71.01
CA ALA A 10 -30.47 28.95 71.09
C ALA A 10 -29.52 28.70 69.92
N GLY A 11 -28.26 28.47 70.24
CA GLY A 11 -27.25 28.08 69.29
C GLY A 11 -27.53 26.64 68.80
N LEU A 12 -27.70 26.49 67.49
CA LEU A 12 -27.48 25.24 66.82
C LEU A 12 -26.23 25.46 65.90
N ALA A 13 -25.12 24.87 66.33
CA ALA A 13 -23.93 24.73 65.50
C ALA A 13 -24.29 23.85 64.32
N LEU A 14 -24.57 24.46 63.18
CA LEU A 14 -24.44 23.77 61.89
C LEU A 14 -22.95 23.54 61.70
N MET A 15 -22.50 22.34 61.96
CA MET A 15 -21.25 21.84 61.37
C MET A 15 -21.45 21.93 59.83
N ALA A 16 -20.92 22.99 59.26
CA ALA A 16 -20.68 23.04 57.81
C ALA A 16 -19.72 21.87 57.52
N GLY A 17 -20.27 20.82 56.92
CA GLY A 17 -19.47 19.75 56.40
C GLY A 17 -18.43 20.39 55.47
N ALA A 18 -17.15 20.18 55.76
CA ALA A 18 -16.08 20.53 54.88
C ALA A 18 -16.42 20.00 53.48
N PRO A 19 -16.24 20.78 52.41
CA PRO A 19 -16.44 20.25 51.09
C PRO A 19 -15.54 19.03 50.95
N ALA A 20 -16.13 17.88 50.62
CA ALA A 20 -15.36 16.70 50.22
C ALA A 20 -14.35 17.22 49.20
N TRP A 21 -13.08 17.10 49.52
CA TRP A 21 -11.98 17.45 48.63
C TRP A 21 -12.31 16.75 47.29
N ALA A 22 -12.69 17.52 46.29
CA ALA A 22 -12.84 16.99 44.93
C ALA A 22 -11.48 16.33 44.66
N GLN A 23 -11.46 15.00 44.66
CA GLN A 23 -10.25 14.28 44.27
C GLN A 23 -9.86 14.83 42.90
N THR A 24 -8.75 15.55 42.89
CA THR A 24 -8.19 16.04 41.60
C THR A 24 -8.02 14.81 40.71
N GLU A 25 -8.60 14.89 39.51
CA GLU A 25 -8.43 13.83 38.50
C GLU A 25 -7.24 14.21 37.62
N PRO A 26 -5.99 13.81 37.98
CA PRO A 26 -4.79 14.20 37.24
C PRO A 26 -4.87 13.92 35.74
N TYR A 27 -5.60 12.86 35.35
CA TYR A 27 -5.72 12.53 33.92
C TYR A 27 -6.47 13.59 33.10
N ARG A 28 -7.29 14.43 33.73
CA ARG A 28 -8.02 15.55 33.09
C ARG A 28 -7.23 16.84 33.08
N ASP A 29 -6.19 16.96 33.89
CA ASP A 29 -5.33 18.15 33.88
C ASP A 29 -4.38 18.10 32.68
N SER A 30 -4.68 18.87 31.62
CA SER A 30 -3.84 18.94 30.41
C SER A 30 -2.42 19.46 30.67
N LYS A 31 -2.16 20.10 31.84
CA LYS A 31 -0.85 20.58 32.25
C LYS A 31 -0.04 19.56 33.05
N ALA A 32 -0.66 18.49 33.53
CA ALA A 32 0.04 17.45 34.26
C ALA A 32 0.94 16.65 33.31
N PRO A 33 2.10 16.16 33.79
CA PRO A 33 2.98 15.32 33.01
C PRO A 33 2.25 14.12 32.42
N LEU A 34 2.56 13.75 31.17
CA LEU A 34 1.90 12.68 30.43
C LEU A 34 1.79 11.37 31.24
N GLU A 35 2.91 10.90 31.81
CA GLU A 35 2.91 9.64 32.56
C GLU A 35 2.13 9.73 33.88
N THR A 36 2.01 10.91 34.49
CA THR A 36 1.13 11.13 35.63
C THR A 36 -0.33 10.93 35.21
N ARG A 37 -0.72 11.49 34.06
CA ARG A 37 -2.08 11.33 33.48
C ARG A 37 -2.35 9.86 33.11
N VAL A 38 -1.40 9.19 32.48
CA VAL A 38 -1.49 7.76 32.11
C VAL A 38 -1.66 6.89 33.36
N ASN A 39 -0.83 7.09 34.38
CA ASN A 39 -0.88 6.29 35.63
C ASN A 39 -2.19 6.47 36.36
N ASP A 40 -2.68 7.70 36.51
CA ASP A 40 -3.95 7.99 37.14
C ASP A 40 -5.12 7.33 36.41
N LEU A 41 -5.19 7.49 35.08
CA LEU A 41 -6.25 6.89 34.26
C LEU A 41 -6.20 5.36 34.31
N MET A 42 -5.02 4.75 34.15
CA MET A 42 -4.85 3.30 34.24
C MET A 42 -5.28 2.73 35.60
N GLY A 43 -5.05 3.46 36.67
CA GLY A 43 -5.49 3.06 38.02
C GLY A 43 -7.01 3.13 38.22
N ARG A 44 -7.73 3.91 37.41
CA ARG A 44 -9.18 4.04 37.46
C ARG A 44 -9.93 3.04 36.59
N LEU A 45 -9.25 2.45 35.58
CA LEU A 45 -9.85 1.48 34.66
C LEU A 45 -10.09 0.14 35.34
N THR A 46 -11.29 -0.42 35.14
CA THR A 46 -11.56 -1.83 35.43
C THR A 46 -10.84 -2.77 34.47
N SER A 47 -10.70 -4.05 34.83
CA SER A 47 -10.13 -5.07 33.93
C SER A 47 -10.94 -5.16 32.63
N ASP A 48 -12.27 -5.09 32.70
CA ASP A 48 -13.17 -5.13 31.56
C ASP A 48 -12.98 -3.94 30.62
N GLU A 49 -12.79 -2.75 31.14
CA GLU A 49 -12.51 -1.55 30.34
C GLU A 49 -11.14 -1.63 29.66
N LYS A 50 -10.13 -2.15 30.35
CA LYS A 50 -8.80 -2.40 29.76
C LYS A 50 -8.88 -3.42 28.61
N ILE A 51 -9.60 -4.52 28.80
CA ILE A 51 -9.83 -5.54 27.77
C ILE A 51 -10.58 -4.92 26.58
N SER A 52 -11.62 -4.11 26.85
CA SER A 52 -12.40 -3.47 25.77
C SER A 52 -11.54 -2.55 24.89
N LEU A 53 -10.53 -1.89 25.44
CA LEU A 53 -9.63 -1.01 24.72
C LEU A 53 -8.75 -1.74 23.68
N LEU A 54 -8.52 -3.06 23.82
CA LEU A 54 -7.68 -3.83 22.91
C LEU A 54 -8.30 -4.01 21.51
N SER A 55 -9.55 -3.62 21.34
CA SER A 55 -10.31 -3.78 20.11
C SER A 55 -11.00 -2.48 19.72
N GLY A 56 -10.92 -2.10 18.46
CA GLY A 56 -11.58 -0.90 17.94
C GLY A 56 -13.02 -1.16 17.48
N THR A 57 -13.56 -0.18 16.78
CA THR A 57 -14.84 -0.27 16.06
C THR A 57 -14.74 0.58 14.79
N GLU A 58 -14.86 -0.04 13.63
CA GLU A 58 -14.72 0.64 12.33
C GLU A 58 -13.40 1.46 12.22
N PHE A 59 -13.46 2.78 12.47
CA PHE A 59 -12.33 3.73 12.46
C PHE A 59 -12.19 4.47 13.80
N THR A 60 -12.56 3.82 14.92
CA THR A 60 -12.46 4.44 16.25
C THR A 60 -11.94 3.43 17.28
N THR A 61 -11.34 3.94 18.37
CA THR A 61 -11.16 3.14 19.59
C THR A 61 -12.50 2.99 20.32
N GLN A 62 -12.57 2.05 21.29
CA GLN A 62 -13.72 1.99 22.22
C GLN A 62 -13.71 3.19 23.16
N PRO A 63 -14.87 3.83 23.41
CA PRO A 63 -15.01 4.84 24.45
C PRO A 63 -15.04 4.22 25.85
N ILE A 64 -14.80 5.03 26.88
CA ILE A 64 -14.98 4.64 28.28
C ILE A 64 -16.00 5.59 28.94
N PRO A 65 -17.32 5.32 28.74
CA PRO A 65 -18.38 6.25 29.19
C PRO A 65 -18.37 6.58 30.66
N ARG A 66 -18.04 5.61 31.51
CA ARG A 66 -17.98 5.80 32.98
C ARG A 66 -17.00 6.89 33.42
N LEU A 67 -15.92 7.06 32.64
CA LEU A 67 -14.88 8.06 32.88
C LEU A 67 -14.96 9.25 31.89
N ASN A 68 -16.02 9.32 31.08
CA ASN A 68 -16.21 10.32 30.04
C ASN A 68 -14.99 10.41 29.06
N ILE A 69 -14.40 9.25 28.73
CA ILE A 69 -13.35 9.17 27.71
C ILE A 69 -14.03 8.90 26.35
N PRO A 70 -13.96 9.81 25.40
CA PRO A 70 -14.55 9.60 24.09
C PRO A 70 -13.73 8.61 23.26
N ALA A 71 -14.32 8.06 22.22
CA ALA A 71 -13.62 7.30 21.20
C ALA A 71 -12.62 8.22 20.45
N MET A 72 -11.44 7.71 20.17
CA MET A 72 -10.43 8.39 19.34
C MET A 72 -10.68 8.02 17.88
N GLY A 73 -11.03 9.02 17.06
CA GLY A 73 -11.33 8.85 15.64
C GLY A 73 -10.08 8.73 14.78
N MET A 74 -10.15 7.91 13.74
CA MET A 74 -9.08 7.66 12.78
C MET A 74 -9.57 7.91 11.36
N ALA A 75 -8.63 8.18 10.44
CA ALA A 75 -8.91 8.20 9.01
C ALA A 75 -7.69 7.70 8.24
N ASP A 76 -7.96 7.11 7.08
CA ASP A 76 -6.90 6.85 6.11
C ASP A 76 -6.23 8.14 5.67
N ALA A 77 -4.95 8.03 5.35
CA ALA A 77 -4.10 9.14 4.98
C ALA A 77 -2.94 8.70 4.09
N GLY A 78 -1.97 9.57 3.98
CA GLY A 78 -0.78 9.46 3.15
C GLY A 78 -0.67 10.73 2.35
N GLN A 79 -1.62 10.97 1.49
CA GLN A 79 -1.69 12.12 0.60
C GLN A 79 -2.87 13.08 0.87
N GLY A 80 -3.55 12.92 2.00
CA GLY A 80 -4.71 13.74 2.42
C GLY A 80 -5.59 12.95 3.37
N VAL A 81 -6.71 13.52 3.80
CA VAL A 81 -7.66 12.88 4.71
C VAL A 81 -8.72 12.15 3.91
N ARG A 82 -8.76 10.82 4.02
CA ARG A 82 -9.85 10.02 3.48
C ARG A 82 -10.89 9.73 4.56
N GLY A 83 -12.17 9.85 4.24
CA GLY A 83 -13.22 9.25 5.06
C GLY A 83 -13.14 7.72 5.00
N GLY A 84 -13.44 7.01 6.11
CA GLY A 84 -13.48 5.56 6.14
C GLY A 84 -14.31 4.94 5.03
N MET A 85 -14.49 3.61 5.01
CA MET A 85 -15.15 2.87 3.91
C MET A 85 -16.54 3.43 3.53
N LYS A 86 -17.20 4.17 4.40
CA LYS A 86 -18.48 4.87 4.13
C LYS A 86 -18.33 6.38 3.86
N SER A 87 -17.10 6.90 3.72
CA SER A 87 -16.76 8.28 3.32
C SER A 87 -17.71 9.40 3.85
N THR A 88 -18.00 9.39 5.15
CA THR A 88 -18.86 10.42 5.77
C THR A 88 -18.14 11.76 5.95
N LEU A 89 -16.82 11.81 5.79
CA LEU A 89 -16.01 13.01 6.02
C LEU A 89 -15.99 14.00 4.85
N GLY A 90 -16.54 13.63 3.68
CA GLY A 90 -16.59 14.49 2.50
C GLY A 90 -15.21 14.77 1.85
N PRO A 91 -15.15 15.67 0.84
CA PRO A 91 -13.93 15.97 0.10
C PRO A 91 -12.82 16.56 0.98
N ALA A 92 -11.55 16.29 0.61
CA ALA A 92 -10.34 16.81 1.26
C ALA A 92 -9.33 17.30 0.23
N THR A 93 -8.30 18.03 0.67
CA THR A 93 -7.18 18.38 -0.21
C THR A 93 -6.43 17.10 -0.60
N ALA A 94 -6.40 16.77 -1.90
CA ALA A 94 -5.58 15.71 -2.44
C ALA A 94 -4.18 16.25 -2.77
N PHE A 95 -3.25 16.01 -1.86
CA PHE A 95 -1.84 16.31 -2.07
C PHE A 95 -1.20 15.24 -2.99
N PRO A 96 -0.01 15.48 -3.54
CA PRO A 96 0.75 14.47 -4.28
C PRO A 96 1.01 13.22 -3.46
N ALA A 97 1.03 12.07 -4.12
CA ALA A 97 1.24 10.76 -3.50
C ALA A 97 2.64 10.58 -2.90
N GLY A 98 2.87 9.48 -2.18
CA GLY A 98 4.15 9.18 -1.52
C GLY A 98 5.35 9.23 -2.47
N VAL A 99 5.24 8.60 -3.64
CA VAL A 99 6.28 8.62 -4.68
C VAL A 99 6.61 10.04 -5.15
N ASN A 100 5.60 10.91 -5.27
CA ASN A 100 5.80 12.34 -5.59
C ASN A 100 6.48 13.09 -4.44
N MET A 101 6.04 12.85 -3.19
CA MET A 101 6.67 13.46 -2.03
C MET A 101 8.18 13.18 -2.03
N ALA A 102 8.57 11.94 -2.29
CA ALA A 102 9.98 11.56 -2.38
C ALA A 102 10.66 12.14 -3.63
N SER A 103 9.97 12.25 -4.78
CA SER A 103 10.49 12.89 -5.99
C SER A 103 10.84 14.37 -5.81
N THR A 104 10.26 15.04 -4.81
CA THR A 104 10.66 16.41 -4.47
C THR A 104 12.08 16.50 -3.93
N TRP A 105 12.61 15.46 -3.30
CA TRP A 105 13.86 15.47 -2.53
C TRP A 105 13.94 16.65 -1.54
N ASN A 106 12.76 17.08 -1.03
CA ASN A 106 12.59 18.25 -0.18
C ASN A 106 11.83 17.89 1.11
N PRO A 107 12.51 17.39 2.16
CA PRO A 107 11.84 17.03 3.42
C PRO A 107 11.06 18.19 4.04
N ALA A 108 11.54 19.43 3.90
CA ALA A 108 10.85 20.60 4.45
C ALA A 108 9.48 20.83 3.78
N LEU A 109 9.37 20.62 2.46
CA LEU A 109 8.11 20.70 1.73
C LEU A 109 7.15 19.57 2.14
N VAL A 110 7.68 18.35 2.28
CA VAL A 110 6.91 17.18 2.78
C VAL A 110 6.37 17.46 4.19
N GLY A 111 7.17 18.09 5.06
CA GLY A 111 6.70 18.52 6.38
C GLY A 111 5.56 19.55 6.31
N ARG A 112 5.64 20.57 5.43
CA ARG A 112 4.54 21.54 5.26
C ARG A 112 3.26 20.86 4.77
N LEU A 113 3.39 19.94 3.84
CA LEU A 113 2.29 19.13 3.32
C LEU A 113 1.64 18.31 4.45
N ALA A 114 2.43 17.61 5.24
CA ALA A 114 1.95 16.80 6.36
C ALA A 114 1.27 17.64 7.44
N ALA A 115 1.78 18.86 7.74
CA ALA A 115 1.12 19.80 8.63
C ALA A 115 -0.24 20.24 8.08
N GLY A 116 -0.33 20.51 6.78
CA GLY A 116 -1.60 20.84 6.10
C GLY A 116 -2.63 19.70 6.24
N ILE A 117 -2.21 18.45 6.02
CA ILE A 117 -3.06 17.27 6.21
C ILE A 117 -3.53 17.18 7.67
N GLY A 118 -2.62 17.32 8.64
CA GLY A 118 -2.94 17.24 10.06
C GLY A 118 -3.92 18.32 10.52
N ILE A 119 -3.75 19.56 10.08
CA ILE A 119 -4.68 20.67 10.36
C ILE A 119 -6.06 20.35 9.76
N GLU A 120 -6.10 19.90 8.51
CA GLU A 120 -7.35 19.54 7.83
C GLU A 120 -8.08 18.40 8.56
N ALA A 121 -7.37 17.38 9.04
CA ALA A 121 -7.93 16.25 9.78
C ALA A 121 -8.67 16.70 11.05
N GLN A 122 -8.07 17.58 11.85
CA GLN A 122 -8.69 18.09 13.07
C GLN A 122 -9.97 18.90 12.82
N ASN A 123 -10.17 19.37 11.59
CA ASN A 123 -11.30 20.25 11.23
C ASN A 123 -12.34 19.53 10.35
N LYS A 124 -12.20 18.21 10.11
CA LYS A 124 -13.18 17.43 9.36
C LYS A 124 -14.13 16.68 10.31
N GLY A 125 -15.43 16.81 10.04
CA GLY A 125 -16.47 16.15 10.84
C GLY A 125 -16.40 16.56 12.32
N THR A 126 -16.30 15.60 13.22
CA THR A 126 -16.10 15.80 14.67
C THR A 126 -14.62 15.94 15.05
N GLY A 127 -13.71 16.00 14.06
CA GLY A 127 -12.26 15.96 14.23
C GLY A 127 -11.69 14.54 14.17
N VAL A 128 -10.65 14.35 13.37
CA VAL A 128 -9.88 13.12 13.25
C VAL A 128 -8.60 13.28 14.06
N GLN A 129 -8.38 12.37 15.03
CA GLN A 129 -7.23 12.42 15.93
C GLN A 129 -6.03 11.66 15.38
N VAL A 130 -6.26 10.55 14.67
CA VAL A 130 -5.20 9.68 14.11
C VAL A 130 -5.29 9.61 12.61
N LEU A 131 -4.20 9.88 11.93
CA LEU A 131 -4.05 9.67 10.49
C LEU A 131 -3.15 8.46 10.22
N LEU A 132 -3.68 7.52 9.41
CA LEU A 132 -3.03 6.25 9.09
C LEU A 132 -1.98 6.44 7.97
N GLY A 133 -0.90 7.13 8.32
CA GLY A 133 0.23 7.46 7.46
C GLY A 133 1.39 8.10 8.25
N PRO A 134 2.60 8.17 7.65
CA PRO A 134 2.95 7.82 6.26
C PRO A 134 3.15 6.32 6.04
N ALA A 135 2.98 5.87 4.78
CA ALA A 135 3.35 4.53 4.35
C ALA A 135 4.80 4.55 3.83
N VAL A 136 5.65 3.69 4.39
CA VAL A 136 7.11 3.78 4.19
C VAL A 136 7.77 2.48 3.74
N ASN A 137 6.98 1.49 3.29
CA ASN A 137 7.56 0.28 2.72
C ASN A 137 8.42 0.60 1.50
N ILE A 138 9.41 -0.24 1.23
CA ILE A 138 10.35 -0.03 0.14
C ILE A 138 9.71 -0.41 -1.21
N GLN A 139 9.94 0.39 -2.25
CA GLN A 139 9.56 0.04 -3.62
C GLN A 139 10.49 -1.06 -4.14
N ARG A 140 10.15 -2.32 -3.79
CA ARG A 140 10.98 -3.51 -4.05
C ARG A 140 10.87 -4.00 -5.49
N SER A 141 9.64 -4.09 -6.00
CA SER A 141 9.31 -4.58 -7.33
C SER A 141 8.69 -3.48 -8.18
N PRO A 142 8.98 -3.40 -9.51
CA PRO A 142 8.26 -2.47 -10.38
C PRO A 142 6.78 -2.84 -10.56
N LEU A 143 6.36 -4.01 -10.11
CA LEU A 143 4.98 -4.49 -10.23
C LEU A 143 4.17 -4.27 -8.94
N GLY A 144 4.81 -3.88 -7.83
CA GLY A 144 4.12 -3.67 -6.56
C GLY A 144 3.05 -2.59 -6.64
N GLY A 145 1.78 -2.96 -6.45
CA GLY A 145 0.62 -2.09 -6.68
C GLY A 145 0.58 -0.86 -5.79
N ARG A 146 1.16 -0.92 -4.59
CA ARG A 146 1.20 0.21 -3.64
C ARG A 146 2.45 1.09 -3.75
N ASN A 147 3.31 0.90 -4.77
CA ASN A 147 4.51 1.74 -4.93
C ASN A 147 4.19 3.24 -5.02
N GLY A 148 3.06 3.61 -5.63
CA GLY A 148 2.62 5.01 -5.69
C GLY A 148 2.36 5.63 -4.30
N GLU A 149 1.93 4.83 -3.33
CA GLU A 149 1.74 5.23 -1.93
C GLU A 149 3.08 5.32 -1.19
N TYR A 150 4.04 4.44 -1.52
CA TYR A 150 5.32 4.35 -0.85
C TYR A 150 6.30 5.42 -1.35
N LEU A 151 7.34 5.69 -0.54
CA LEU A 151 8.23 6.82 -0.81
C LEU A 151 9.31 6.49 -1.85
N SER A 152 10.08 5.39 -1.68
CA SER A 152 11.29 5.16 -2.47
C SER A 152 11.77 3.71 -2.45
N GLU A 153 12.64 3.34 -3.39
CA GLU A 153 13.48 2.13 -3.31
C GLU A 153 14.66 2.28 -2.33
N ASP A 154 14.98 3.54 -1.96
CA ASP A 154 16.12 3.83 -1.08
C ASP A 154 15.66 4.08 0.36
N PRO A 155 16.17 3.31 1.35
CA PRO A 155 15.74 3.42 2.74
C PRO A 155 16.15 4.75 3.40
N TYR A 156 17.24 5.41 2.96
CA TYR A 156 17.67 6.70 3.50
C TYR A 156 16.75 7.84 3.05
N LEU A 157 16.42 7.89 1.74
CA LEU A 157 15.48 8.88 1.21
C LEU A 157 14.11 8.72 1.87
N ALA A 158 13.59 7.47 1.94
CA ALA A 158 12.32 7.18 2.60
C ALA A 158 12.33 7.61 4.07
N ALA A 159 13.40 7.34 4.82
CA ALA A 159 13.55 7.74 6.22
C ALA A 159 13.52 9.26 6.41
N ARG A 160 14.21 10.03 5.57
CA ARG A 160 14.25 11.51 5.70
C ARG A 160 12.87 12.14 5.43
N MET A 161 12.14 11.62 4.44
CA MET A 161 10.77 12.06 4.15
C MET A 161 9.83 11.69 5.29
N ALA A 162 9.88 10.45 5.79
CA ALA A 162 9.04 9.97 6.88
C ALA A 162 9.22 10.79 8.18
N VAL A 163 10.47 11.07 8.57
CA VAL A 163 10.78 11.87 9.77
C VAL A 163 10.16 13.26 9.68
N SER A 164 10.30 13.93 8.52
CA SER A 164 9.74 15.26 8.33
C SER A 164 8.21 15.26 8.35
N TYR A 165 7.60 14.26 7.69
CA TYR A 165 6.15 14.06 7.68
C TYR A 165 5.60 13.86 9.10
N ILE A 166 6.15 12.91 9.86
CA ILE A 166 5.70 12.57 11.21
C ILE A 166 5.80 13.76 12.16
N ARG A 167 6.95 14.41 12.22
CA ARG A 167 7.17 15.55 13.12
C ARG A 167 6.20 16.69 12.84
N ALA A 168 6.05 17.03 11.57
CA ALA A 168 5.20 18.15 11.18
C ALA A 168 3.72 17.87 11.44
N MET A 169 3.25 16.66 11.17
CA MET A 169 1.88 16.24 11.48
C MET A 169 1.62 16.27 12.99
N GLN A 170 2.49 15.66 13.79
CA GLN A 170 2.32 15.59 15.24
C GLN A 170 2.43 16.95 15.92
N ASN A 171 3.18 17.89 15.36
CA ASN A 171 3.22 19.27 15.81
C ASN A 171 1.88 20.02 15.65
N THR A 172 0.97 19.54 14.80
CA THR A 172 -0.41 20.06 14.73
C THR A 172 -1.33 19.52 15.82
N GLY A 173 -0.88 18.48 16.54
CA GLY A 173 -1.68 17.70 17.48
C GLY A 173 -2.37 16.48 16.88
N THR A 174 -2.15 16.19 15.60
CA THR A 174 -2.68 14.99 14.93
C THR A 174 -1.69 13.84 15.05
N VAL A 175 -2.14 12.68 15.50
CA VAL A 175 -1.32 11.47 15.67
C VAL A 175 -0.97 10.90 14.30
N ALA A 176 0.31 10.71 14.00
CA ALA A 176 0.77 9.97 12.84
C ALA A 176 0.86 8.47 13.13
N CYS A 177 0.49 7.64 12.14
CA CYS A 177 0.62 6.19 12.20
C CYS A 177 1.51 5.69 11.06
N ILE A 178 2.79 5.41 11.37
CA ILE A 178 3.70 4.87 10.35
C ILE A 178 3.33 3.43 9.97
N LYS A 179 3.29 3.12 8.65
CA LYS A 179 2.76 1.86 8.14
C LYS A 179 3.54 1.36 6.90
N HIS A 180 3.50 0.09 6.56
CA HIS A 180 2.95 -1.10 7.24
C HIS A 180 4.11 -1.92 7.78
N PHE A 181 4.18 -2.13 9.08
CA PHE A 181 5.33 -2.74 9.78
C PHE A 181 5.21 -4.27 9.84
N ALA A 182 5.94 -5.07 9.01
CA ALA A 182 6.96 -4.65 8.06
C ALA A 182 6.92 -5.53 6.80
N ALA A 183 7.69 -5.11 5.79
CA ALA A 183 7.93 -5.89 4.56
C ALA A 183 6.65 -6.21 3.75
N ASN A 184 5.65 -5.32 3.78
CA ASN A 184 4.45 -5.40 2.94
C ASN A 184 4.75 -4.80 1.55
N ASN A 185 5.29 -5.63 0.64
CA ASN A 185 5.76 -5.20 -0.68
C ASN A 185 5.07 -5.93 -1.84
N GLU A 186 3.98 -6.65 -1.54
CA GLU A 186 3.19 -7.48 -2.46
C GLU A 186 1.72 -7.44 -2.02
N GLU A 187 0.81 -7.32 -2.96
CA GLU A 187 -0.64 -7.31 -2.71
C GLU A 187 -1.29 -8.67 -3.00
N VAL A 188 -0.64 -9.50 -3.84
CA VAL A 188 -1.08 -10.88 -4.09
C VAL A 188 -0.94 -11.67 -2.80
N ASP A 189 -2.05 -12.30 -2.37
CA ASP A 189 -2.13 -13.09 -1.13
C ASP A 189 -1.63 -12.34 0.12
N ARG A 190 -1.83 -11.02 0.18
CA ARG A 190 -1.25 -10.13 1.20
C ARG A 190 -1.60 -10.52 2.65
N PHE A 191 -2.74 -11.20 2.88
CA PHE A 191 -3.16 -11.64 4.22
C PHE A 191 -2.46 -12.93 4.67
N GLY A 192 -1.97 -13.75 3.72
CA GLY A 192 -1.39 -15.08 3.99
C GLY A 192 0.09 -15.22 3.66
N VAL A 193 0.59 -14.44 2.68
CA VAL A 193 1.95 -14.60 2.15
C VAL A 193 3.02 -14.47 3.24
N ASN A 194 3.93 -15.47 3.30
CA ASN A 194 5.07 -15.44 4.19
C ASN A 194 6.30 -14.84 3.49
N VAL A 195 6.65 -13.64 3.86
CA VAL A 195 7.88 -12.97 3.42
C VAL A 195 9.07 -13.59 4.15
N VAL A 196 9.99 -14.20 3.37
CA VAL A 196 11.25 -14.75 3.89
C VAL A 196 12.38 -13.80 3.54
N VAL A 197 12.93 -13.17 4.56
CA VAL A 197 13.94 -12.12 4.44
C VAL A 197 15.06 -12.32 5.46
N SER A 198 16.33 -12.16 5.01
CA SER A 198 17.48 -12.25 5.91
C SER A 198 17.49 -11.09 6.92
N GLU A 199 18.08 -11.31 8.10
CA GLU A 199 18.19 -10.27 9.13
C GLU A 199 18.95 -9.05 8.62
N ARG A 200 20.00 -9.27 7.83
CA ARG A 200 20.75 -8.20 7.21
C ARG A 200 19.90 -7.35 6.27
N ALA A 201 19.15 -7.99 5.36
CA ALA A 201 18.28 -7.26 4.45
C ALA A 201 17.15 -6.54 5.20
N LEU A 202 16.57 -7.19 6.21
CA LEU A 202 15.54 -6.59 7.06
C LEU A 202 16.06 -5.29 7.69
N ARG A 203 17.30 -5.29 8.26
CA ARG A 203 17.92 -4.16 8.94
C ARG A 203 18.48 -3.08 8.01
N GLU A 204 19.02 -3.44 6.85
CA GLU A 204 19.62 -2.47 5.94
C GLU A 204 18.63 -1.84 4.96
N ILE A 205 17.49 -2.53 4.65
CA ILE A 205 16.56 -2.11 3.59
C ILE A 205 15.15 -1.85 4.13
N TYR A 206 14.53 -2.80 4.85
CA TYR A 206 13.08 -2.75 5.13
C TYR A 206 12.71 -2.04 6.43
N LEU A 207 13.61 -1.98 7.41
CA LEU A 207 13.36 -1.35 8.70
C LEU A 207 13.85 0.11 8.86
N PRO A 208 14.82 0.64 8.10
CA PRO A 208 15.41 1.94 8.42
C PRO A 208 14.43 3.12 8.42
N ALA A 209 13.42 3.13 7.54
CA ALA A 209 12.42 4.20 7.53
C ALA A 209 11.54 4.16 8.79
N PHE A 210 11.20 2.97 9.29
CA PHE A 210 10.48 2.78 10.55
C PHE A 210 11.34 3.15 11.75
N GLU A 211 12.61 2.70 11.79
CA GLU A 211 13.54 3.05 12.86
C GLU A 211 13.72 4.57 12.97
N ALA A 212 13.88 5.26 11.84
CA ALA A 212 13.99 6.72 11.81
C ALA A 212 12.66 7.37 12.24
N GLY A 213 11.51 6.83 11.81
CA GLY A 213 10.18 7.29 12.23
C GLY A 213 9.99 7.22 13.72
N VAL A 214 10.50 6.17 14.39
CA VAL A 214 10.45 6.00 15.85
C VAL A 214 11.49 6.88 16.54
N LYS A 215 12.78 6.71 16.23
CA LYS A 215 13.88 7.32 16.99
C LYS A 215 14.05 8.82 16.72
N GLU A 216 13.81 9.23 15.47
CA GLU A 216 13.97 10.63 15.06
C GLU A 216 12.63 11.33 14.87
N GLY A 217 11.65 10.66 14.23
CA GLY A 217 10.32 11.20 14.04
C GLY A 217 9.50 11.31 15.32
N GLY A 218 9.75 10.42 16.30
CA GLY A 218 8.99 10.33 17.53
C GLY A 218 7.52 9.95 17.29
N VAL A 219 7.27 9.01 16.36
CA VAL A 219 5.92 8.60 15.99
C VAL A 219 5.16 8.01 17.18
N TRP A 220 3.84 8.31 17.27
CA TRP A 220 3.01 7.86 18.39
C TRP A 220 2.25 6.57 18.12
N THR A 221 2.07 6.17 16.88
CA THR A 221 1.44 4.89 16.53
C THR A 221 2.14 4.20 15.35
N VAL A 222 2.09 2.87 15.34
CA VAL A 222 2.62 2.01 14.28
C VAL A 222 1.52 1.04 13.87
N MET A 223 1.35 0.80 12.57
CA MET A 223 0.44 -0.22 12.06
C MET A 223 1.23 -1.46 11.63
N SER A 224 0.91 -2.63 12.21
CA SER A 224 1.46 -3.91 11.77
C SER A 224 0.87 -4.29 10.41
N SER A 225 1.68 -4.90 9.55
CA SER A 225 1.27 -5.28 8.20
C SER A 225 0.41 -6.56 8.18
N TYR A 226 -0.22 -6.83 7.04
CA TYR A 226 -1.02 -8.04 6.83
C TYR A 226 -0.20 -9.32 6.78
N ASN A 227 0.94 -9.28 6.08
CA ASN A 227 1.72 -10.45 5.72
C ASN A 227 2.42 -11.11 6.91
N ARG A 228 2.82 -12.37 6.71
CA ARG A 228 3.76 -13.05 7.60
C ARG A 228 5.19 -12.57 7.33
N VAL A 229 6.03 -12.53 8.35
CA VAL A 229 7.46 -12.22 8.21
C VAL A 229 8.27 -13.30 8.90
N ASN A 230 8.99 -14.10 8.11
CA ASN A 230 9.78 -15.22 8.59
C ASN A 230 8.98 -16.19 9.47
N GLY A 231 7.71 -16.44 9.08
CA GLY A 231 6.79 -17.39 9.71
C GLY A 231 5.57 -16.72 10.35
N PRO A 232 5.68 -16.00 11.48
CA PRO A 232 4.53 -15.42 12.15
C PRO A 232 3.88 -14.28 11.35
N GLN A 233 2.55 -14.12 11.48
CA GLN A 233 1.85 -12.91 11.06
C GLN A 233 2.50 -11.68 11.68
N ALA A 234 2.56 -10.57 10.97
CA ALA A 234 3.21 -9.35 11.48
C ALA A 234 2.57 -8.87 12.78
N SER A 235 1.24 -8.96 12.93
CA SER A 235 0.51 -8.64 14.17
C SER A 235 0.80 -9.59 15.34
N ALA A 236 1.29 -10.81 15.08
CA ALA A 236 1.65 -11.83 16.08
C ALA A 236 3.17 -12.06 16.16
N ASN A 237 3.98 -11.18 15.59
CA ASN A 237 5.44 -11.34 15.50
C ASN A 237 6.14 -10.65 16.67
N THR A 238 6.40 -11.41 17.75
CA THR A 238 7.09 -10.94 18.96
C THR A 238 8.45 -10.30 18.64
N TYR A 239 9.19 -10.88 17.69
CA TYR A 239 10.49 -10.34 17.29
C TYR A 239 10.36 -8.93 16.72
N LEU A 240 9.43 -8.71 15.80
CA LEU A 240 9.21 -7.38 15.20
C LEU A 240 8.62 -6.40 16.21
N LEU A 241 7.51 -6.76 16.86
CA LEU A 241 6.74 -5.80 17.66
C LEU A 241 7.35 -5.54 19.04
N THR A 242 7.89 -6.56 19.69
CA THR A 242 8.46 -6.43 21.05
C THR A 242 9.96 -6.24 20.99
N ASP A 243 10.73 -7.15 20.36
CA ASP A 243 12.18 -7.10 20.47
C ASP A 243 12.78 -5.96 19.62
N VAL A 244 12.33 -5.78 18.37
CA VAL A 244 12.86 -4.73 17.50
C VAL A 244 12.23 -3.37 17.84
N LEU A 245 10.89 -3.28 17.75
CA LEU A 245 10.19 -1.99 17.84
C LEU A 245 10.20 -1.42 19.26
N LYS A 246 9.65 -2.18 20.24
CA LYS A 246 9.45 -1.67 21.60
C LYS A 246 10.73 -1.65 22.41
N ARG A 247 11.44 -2.78 22.49
CA ARG A 247 12.66 -2.92 23.32
C ARG A 247 13.90 -2.35 22.63
N GLY A 248 14.08 -2.64 21.34
CA GLY A 248 15.26 -2.24 20.57
C GLY A 248 15.29 -0.76 20.22
N TRP A 249 14.15 -0.20 19.82
CA TRP A 249 14.06 1.21 19.44
C TRP A 249 13.43 2.10 20.50
N GLY A 250 12.89 1.53 21.59
CA GLY A 250 12.29 2.29 22.68
C GLY A 250 10.90 2.86 22.33
N PHE A 251 10.16 2.24 21.42
CA PHE A 251 8.83 2.70 21.05
C PHE A 251 7.83 2.55 22.22
N ASP A 252 7.22 3.64 22.62
CA ASP A 252 6.30 3.72 23.77
C ASP A 252 4.84 3.95 23.38
N GLY A 253 4.57 4.13 22.10
CA GLY A 253 3.23 4.34 21.54
C GLY A 253 2.45 3.06 21.32
N ALA A 254 1.24 3.16 20.72
CA ALA A 254 0.40 2.01 20.43
C ALA A 254 0.71 1.39 19.08
N VAL A 255 0.74 0.05 19.04
CA VAL A 255 0.74 -0.73 17.80
C VAL A 255 -0.71 -1.14 17.50
N MET A 256 -1.23 -0.73 16.34
CA MET A 256 -2.51 -1.23 15.83
C MET A 256 -2.28 -2.23 14.70
N SER A 257 -3.22 -3.15 14.50
CA SER A 257 -3.22 -3.98 13.31
C SER A 257 -3.67 -3.20 12.09
N ASP A 258 -3.28 -3.61 10.90
CA ASP A 258 -4.02 -3.27 9.68
C ASP A 258 -5.43 -3.89 9.75
N TRP A 259 -6.36 -3.41 8.90
CA TRP A 259 -7.80 -3.75 8.94
C TRP A 259 -8.05 -5.22 8.62
N GLY A 260 -8.35 -6.03 9.67
CA GLY A 260 -8.48 -7.49 9.55
C GLY A 260 -7.14 -8.24 9.62
N GLY A 261 -6.03 -7.58 9.99
CA GLY A 261 -4.70 -8.19 10.11
C GLY A 261 -4.45 -8.97 11.40
N VAL A 262 -5.46 -9.17 12.26
CA VAL A 262 -5.40 -10.03 13.44
C VAL A 262 -5.99 -11.40 13.10
N HIS A 263 -5.23 -12.48 13.34
CA HIS A 263 -5.64 -13.85 13.02
C HIS A 263 -5.81 -14.75 14.25
N GLU A 264 -5.33 -14.32 15.42
CA GLU A 264 -5.42 -15.08 16.67
C GLU A 264 -5.46 -14.15 17.90
N THR A 265 -5.96 -14.66 19.05
CA THR A 265 -6.14 -13.83 20.26
C THR A 265 -4.87 -13.74 21.10
N ALA A 266 -4.39 -14.87 21.60
CA ALA A 266 -3.35 -14.88 22.64
C ALA A 266 -1.98 -14.43 22.10
N ARG A 267 -1.54 -14.94 20.94
CA ARG A 267 -0.22 -14.58 20.39
C ARG A 267 -0.13 -13.12 19.99
N VAL A 268 -1.21 -12.53 19.48
CA VAL A 268 -1.27 -11.12 19.11
C VAL A 268 -1.06 -10.23 20.33
N ILE A 269 -1.76 -10.51 21.45
CA ILE A 269 -1.58 -9.80 22.73
C ILE A 269 -0.13 -9.97 23.22
N ASN A 270 0.38 -11.20 23.23
CA ASN A 270 1.72 -11.54 23.74
C ASN A 270 2.83 -10.97 22.86
N ALA A 271 2.61 -10.87 21.55
CA ALA A 271 3.55 -10.25 20.62
C ALA A 271 3.61 -8.72 20.77
N GLY A 272 2.59 -8.12 21.37
CA GLY A 272 2.53 -6.70 21.63
C GLY A 272 1.87 -5.90 20.50
N ASN A 273 0.93 -6.46 19.74
CA ASN A 273 -0.04 -5.69 19.00
C ASN A 273 -1.09 -5.21 20.00
N ASP A 274 -1.21 -3.90 20.16
CA ASP A 274 -1.97 -3.31 21.27
C ASP A 274 -3.46 -3.17 20.93
N LEU A 275 -3.80 -2.92 19.66
CA LEU A 275 -5.16 -2.60 19.20
C LEU A 275 -5.51 -3.38 17.92
N GLU A 276 -6.59 -4.17 17.97
CA GLU A 276 -7.19 -4.80 16.79
C GLU A 276 -8.06 -3.80 16.02
N MET A 277 -7.86 -3.70 14.70
CA MET A 277 -8.71 -2.91 13.82
C MET A 277 -9.24 -3.78 12.66
N PRO A 278 -10.54 -3.61 12.24
CA PRO A 278 -11.54 -2.67 12.75
C PRO A 278 -12.19 -3.12 14.07
N GLY A 279 -12.10 -4.38 14.47
CA GLY A 279 -12.67 -4.99 15.67
C GLY A 279 -14.15 -4.63 15.99
N PRO A 280 -14.69 -5.13 17.11
CA PRO A 280 -14.13 -6.24 17.88
C PRO A 280 -14.33 -7.59 17.20
N SER A 281 -13.29 -8.38 17.05
CA SER A 281 -13.34 -9.69 16.44
C SER A 281 -12.55 -10.73 17.25
N LEU A 282 -11.24 -10.86 17.01
CA LEU A 282 -10.39 -11.80 17.76
C LEU A 282 -9.91 -11.26 19.09
N LEU A 283 -9.79 -9.93 19.25
CA LEU A 283 -9.57 -9.30 20.57
C LEU A 283 -10.88 -8.83 21.22
N ALA A 284 -12.03 -9.38 20.82
CA ALA A 284 -13.30 -9.15 21.48
C ALA A 284 -13.25 -9.57 22.95
N PRO A 285 -13.90 -8.81 23.89
CA PRO A 285 -13.81 -9.06 25.33
C PRO A 285 -14.06 -10.50 25.76
N PRO A 286 -15.05 -11.25 25.22
CA PRO A 286 -15.23 -12.66 25.61
C PRO A 286 -14.02 -13.55 25.28
N LYS A 287 -13.38 -13.35 24.13
CA LYS A 287 -12.21 -14.12 23.71
C LYS A 287 -10.98 -13.81 24.55
N VAL A 288 -10.74 -12.53 24.85
CA VAL A 288 -9.62 -12.10 25.69
C VAL A 288 -9.79 -12.63 27.12
N LYS A 289 -11.01 -12.59 27.70
CA LYS A 289 -11.31 -13.16 29.01
C LYS A 289 -11.06 -14.67 29.04
N ALA A 290 -11.52 -15.40 28.02
CA ALA A 290 -11.26 -16.82 27.92
C ALA A 290 -9.76 -17.15 27.80
N ALA A 291 -8.98 -16.36 27.07
CA ALA A 291 -7.53 -16.51 27.00
C ALA A 291 -6.85 -16.22 28.36
N LEU A 292 -7.32 -15.22 29.09
CA LEU A 292 -6.84 -14.89 30.46
C LEU A 292 -7.16 -16.03 31.45
N GLU A 293 -8.38 -16.55 31.47
CA GLU A 293 -8.81 -17.68 32.32
C GLU A 293 -8.00 -18.96 32.05
N ARG A 294 -7.54 -19.16 30.80
CA ARG A 294 -6.68 -20.30 30.41
C ARG A 294 -5.20 -20.06 30.71
N GLY A 295 -4.82 -18.88 31.19
CA GLY A 295 -3.42 -18.51 31.40
C GLY A 295 -2.62 -18.35 30.10
N GLN A 296 -3.28 -18.21 28.95
CA GLN A 296 -2.62 -17.97 27.65
C GLN A 296 -2.13 -16.54 27.52
N VAL A 297 -2.76 -15.61 28.23
CA VAL A 297 -2.32 -14.21 28.42
C VAL A 297 -2.38 -13.88 29.91
N THR A 298 -1.64 -12.85 30.35
CA THR A 298 -1.67 -12.38 31.73
C THR A 298 -2.32 -11.00 31.82
N GLN A 299 -2.77 -10.63 33.02
CA GLN A 299 -3.33 -9.28 33.26
C GLN A 299 -2.27 -8.19 33.00
N GLU A 300 -0.99 -8.45 33.29
CA GLU A 300 0.11 -7.53 33.06
C GLU A 300 0.31 -7.25 31.56
N GLN A 301 0.12 -8.25 30.70
CA GLN A 301 0.19 -8.08 29.24
C GLN A 301 -0.98 -7.24 28.74
N ILE A 302 -2.19 -7.50 29.21
CA ILE A 302 -3.39 -6.69 28.91
C ILE A 302 -3.18 -5.25 29.37
N ASP A 303 -2.69 -5.05 30.61
CA ASP A 303 -2.42 -3.73 31.19
C ASP A 303 -1.34 -2.98 30.40
N ALA A 304 -0.31 -3.67 29.94
CA ALA A 304 0.75 -3.08 29.12
C ALA A 304 0.24 -2.60 27.76
N ASN A 305 -0.64 -3.37 27.11
CA ASN A 305 -1.23 -2.99 25.82
C ASN A 305 -2.23 -1.83 26.02
N ALA A 306 -3.15 -1.93 26.99
CA ALA A 306 -4.09 -0.85 27.34
C ALA A 306 -3.37 0.47 27.67
N ARG A 307 -2.25 0.41 28.41
CA ARG A 307 -1.43 1.57 28.77
C ARG A 307 -0.93 2.33 27.53
N ARG A 308 -0.51 1.65 26.48
CA ARG A 308 -0.04 2.30 25.23
C ARG A 308 -1.17 2.97 24.49
N ILE A 309 -2.35 2.33 24.46
CA ILE A 309 -3.56 2.92 23.87
C ILE A 309 -3.96 4.18 24.66
N ILE A 310 -4.01 4.10 26.00
CA ILE A 310 -4.33 5.24 26.88
C ILE A 310 -3.32 6.38 26.69
N ARG A 311 -2.02 6.08 26.60
CA ARG A 311 -0.99 7.09 26.31
C ARG A 311 -1.26 7.79 24.99
N THR A 312 -1.67 7.05 23.95
CA THR A 312 -2.00 7.60 22.64
C THR A 312 -3.27 8.46 22.71
N ILE A 313 -4.32 8.00 23.42
CA ILE A 313 -5.54 8.77 23.68
C ILE A 313 -5.22 10.10 24.37
N ILE A 314 -4.37 10.11 25.37
CA ILE A 314 -3.95 11.34 26.06
C ILE A 314 -3.13 12.25 25.14
N ARG A 315 -2.16 11.69 24.40
CA ARG A 315 -1.35 12.46 23.43
C ARG A 315 -2.20 13.10 22.32
N SER A 316 -3.27 12.44 21.91
CA SER A 316 -4.19 12.97 20.88
C SER A 316 -4.98 14.19 21.33
N GLY A 317 -5.03 14.44 22.66
CA GLY A 317 -5.82 15.54 23.24
C GLY A 317 -7.33 15.34 23.23
N VAL A 318 -7.82 14.17 22.80
CA VAL A 318 -9.27 13.91 22.69
C VAL A 318 -9.99 13.99 24.04
N ILE A 319 -9.28 13.73 25.13
CA ILE A 319 -9.83 13.85 26.51
C ILE A 319 -9.79 15.28 27.06
N ASP A 320 -9.09 16.19 26.42
CA ASP A 320 -8.90 17.57 26.88
C ASP A 320 -10.05 18.50 26.44
N GLY A 321 -11.08 17.94 25.84
CA GLY A 321 -12.26 18.62 25.35
C GLY A 321 -12.35 18.67 23.82
N ALA A 322 -13.56 18.64 23.31
CA ALA A 322 -13.80 18.74 21.87
C ALA A 322 -13.41 20.15 21.35
N LYS A 323 -12.55 20.19 20.36
CA LYS A 323 -12.30 21.41 19.60
C LYS A 323 -13.48 21.65 18.65
N THR A 324 -13.91 22.90 18.50
CA THR A 324 -14.88 23.26 17.46
C THR A 324 -14.16 23.26 16.11
N PRO A 325 -14.54 22.41 15.16
CA PRO A 325 -13.91 22.36 13.84
C PRO A 325 -14.15 23.68 13.08
N ASP A 326 -13.10 24.21 12.45
CA ASP A 326 -13.18 25.33 11.52
C ASP A 326 -13.17 24.81 10.08
N GLN A 327 -14.35 24.81 9.45
CA GLN A 327 -14.52 24.31 8.10
C GLN A 327 -13.74 25.11 7.04
N ALA A 328 -13.34 26.35 7.33
CA ALA A 328 -12.52 27.17 6.44
C ALA A 328 -11.09 26.62 6.27
N LEU A 329 -10.64 25.75 7.21
CA LEU A 329 -9.35 25.08 7.14
C LEU A 329 -9.37 23.79 6.28
N VAL A 330 -10.57 23.34 5.89
CA VAL A 330 -10.74 22.16 5.00
C VAL A 330 -10.75 22.64 3.55
N ASN A 331 -9.95 22.01 2.69
CA ASN A 331 -9.74 22.44 1.29
C ASN A 331 -9.33 23.93 1.16
N SER A 332 -8.58 24.44 2.12
CA SER A 332 -8.16 25.84 2.15
C SER A 332 -7.25 26.22 0.98
N ASP A 333 -7.23 27.49 0.59
CA ASP A 333 -6.32 27.98 -0.45
C ASP A 333 -4.85 27.78 -0.05
N ALA A 334 -4.52 27.84 1.24
CA ALA A 334 -3.19 27.54 1.74
C ALA A 334 -2.78 26.09 1.47
N ASN A 335 -3.66 25.12 1.75
CA ASN A 335 -3.41 23.72 1.45
C ASN A 335 -3.30 23.46 -0.06
N ARG A 336 -4.14 24.13 -0.86
CA ARG A 336 -4.07 24.04 -2.33
C ARG A 336 -2.75 24.57 -2.87
N GLU A 337 -2.22 25.66 -2.33
CA GLU A 337 -0.93 26.18 -2.75
C GLU A 337 0.23 25.28 -2.33
N ILE A 338 0.18 24.64 -1.14
CA ILE A 338 1.15 23.61 -0.74
C ILE A 338 1.07 22.40 -1.68
N ALA A 339 -0.14 21.94 -2.03
CA ALA A 339 -0.33 20.85 -2.99
C ALA A 339 0.25 21.19 -4.37
N PHE A 340 0.05 22.43 -4.82
CA PHE A 340 0.64 22.92 -6.06
C PHE A 340 2.17 22.96 -6.02
N GLN A 341 2.77 23.49 -4.97
CA GLN A 341 4.23 23.53 -4.82
C GLN A 341 4.82 22.11 -4.76
N ALA A 342 4.16 21.20 -4.06
CA ALA A 342 4.60 19.81 -4.00
C ALA A 342 4.47 19.10 -5.36
N ALA A 343 3.40 19.33 -6.10
CA ALA A 343 3.24 18.85 -7.47
C ALA A 343 4.36 19.41 -8.38
N LEU A 344 4.60 20.70 -8.31
CA LEU A 344 5.60 21.40 -9.14
C LEU A 344 7.02 20.86 -8.90
N GLU A 345 7.41 20.65 -7.64
CA GLU A 345 8.73 20.16 -7.29
C GLU A 345 8.89 18.65 -7.50
N SER A 346 7.80 17.89 -7.69
CA SER A 346 7.83 16.44 -7.90
C SER A 346 7.89 16.01 -9.35
N LEU A 347 7.56 16.90 -10.32
CA LEU A 347 7.62 16.57 -11.74
C LEU A 347 9.07 16.34 -12.17
N VAL A 348 9.34 15.18 -12.77
CA VAL A 348 10.69 14.79 -13.20
C VAL A 348 10.80 14.88 -14.73
N LEU A 349 11.66 15.74 -15.23
CA LEU A 349 12.00 15.78 -16.64
C LEU A 349 13.00 14.65 -16.94
N LEU A 350 12.55 13.61 -17.65
CA LEU A 350 13.37 12.44 -17.96
C LEU A 350 14.13 12.58 -19.30
N LYS A 351 13.54 13.23 -20.28
CA LYS A 351 14.13 13.41 -21.60
C LYS A 351 13.78 14.76 -22.18
N ASN A 352 14.73 15.45 -22.83
CA ASN A 352 14.49 16.73 -23.51
C ASN A 352 15.49 16.94 -24.65
N GLU A 353 15.27 16.24 -25.76
CA GLU A 353 16.10 16.34 -26.94
C GLU A 353 15.72 17.59 -27.78
N ARG A 354 16.68 18.12 -28.50
CA ARG A 354 16.50 19.28 -29.40
C ARG A 354 15.84 20.47 -28.76
N GLN A 355 15.94 20.60 -27.41
CA GLN A 355 15.26 21.67 -26.66
C GLN A 355 13.74 21.74 -26.97
N THR A 356 13.10 20.56 -27.03
CA THR A 356 11.65 20.43 -27.26
C THR A 356 10.86 21.18 -26.17
N LEU A 357 11.34 21.16 -24.96
CA LEU A 357 10.86 21.91 -23.80
C LEU A 357 11.91 22.94 -23.36
N PRO A 358 11.49 24.10 -22.83
CA PRO A 358 10.11 24.52 -22.63
C PRO A 358 9.44 24.96 -23.94
N LEU A 359 8.11 24.82 -23.97
CA LEU A 359 7.28 25.30 -25.09
C LEU A 359 7.23 26.84 -25.09
N ASP A 360 7.25 27.45 -26.27
CA ASP A 360 7.11 28.90 -26.44
C ASP A 360 5.70 29.22 -26.95
N ALA A 361 4.83 29.69 -26.05
CA ALA A 361 3.43 30.00 -26.37
C ALA A 361 3.30 31.10 -27.47
N THR A 362 4.33 31.90 -27.69
CA THR A 362 4.32 32.92 -28.76
C THR A 362 4.55 32.35 -30.17
N LYS A 363 5.08 31.12 -30.23
CA LYS A 363 5.39 30.42 -31.47
C LYS A 363 4.44 29.26 -31.78
N ILE A 364 3.51 28.96 -30.88
CA ILE A 364 2.56 27.87 -30.98
C ILE A 364 1.16 28.46 -31.15
N ARG A 365 0.40 27.95 -32.13
CA ARG A 365 -1.00 28.34 -32.38
C ARG A 365 -1.99 27.25 -31.96
N SER A 366 -1.54 26.00 -31.91
CA SER A 366 -2.38 24.86 -31.62
C SER A 366 -1.64 23.78 -30.82
N ILE A 367 -2.34 23.21 -29.83
CA ILE A 367 -1.87 22.08 -29.01
C ILE A 367 -2.93 20.99 -29.07
N ALA A 368 -2.49 19.78 -29.43
CA ALA A 368 -3.27 18.56 -29.24
C ALA A 368 -2.93 17.96 -27.86
N LEU A 369 -3.92 17.84 -26.99
CA LEU A 369 -3.80 17.11 -25.73
C LEU A 369 -4.46 15.74 -25.88
N ILE A 370 -3.65 14.69 -25.94
CA ILE A 370 -4.07 13.35 -26.28
C ILE A 370 -3.79 12.40 -25.12
N GLY A 371 -4.59 11.35 -24.99
CA GLY A 371 -4.36 10.25 -24.07
C GLY A 371 -5.38 10.17 -22.94
N PRO A 372 -5.46 9.02 -22.25
CA PRO A 372 -6.47 8.75 -21.22
C PRO A 372 -6.33 9.65 -19.97
N ALA A 373 -5.14 10.20 -19.72
CA ALA A 373 -4.91 11.17 -18.63
C ALA A 373 -4.95 12.64 -19.11
N ALA A 374 -5.37 12.91 -20.38
CA ALA A 374 -5.36 14.25 -20.94
C ALA A 374 -6.33 15.22 -20.24
N GLN A 375 -7.51 14.75 -19.91
CA GLN A 375 -8.53 15.58 -19.24
C GLN A 375 -8.31 15.61 -17.73
N GLU A 376 -8.09 14.45 -17.12
CA GLU A 376 -7.99 14.30 -15.68
C GLU A 376 -6.85 13.35 -15.32
N PHE A 377 -5.95 13.78 -14.45
CA PHE A 377 -4.95 12.91 -13.83
C PHE A 377 -5.58 12.00 -12.78
N GLN A 378 -5.02 10.80 -12.62
CA GLN A 378 -5.15 10.10 -11.36
C GLN A 378 -4.34 10.91 -10.32
N VAL A 379 -5.07 11.51 -9.37
CA VAL A 379 -4.47 12.48 -8.43
C VAL A 379 -3.63 11.81 -7.36
N GLY A 380 -3.89 10.52 -7.06
CA GLY A 380 -3.19 9.79 -6.01
C GLY A 380 -3.28 8.27 -6.15
N ALA A 381 -2.60 7.56 -5.27
CA ALA A 381 -2.65 6.11 -5.19
C ALA A 381 -4.08 5.63 -4.88
N ALA A 382 -4.47 4.50 -5.47
CA ALA A 382 -5.79 3.90 -5.28
C ALA A 382 -5.85 3.05 -3.99
N GLY A 383 -7.04 2.84 -3.45
CA GLY A 383 -7.27 2.13 -2.20
C GLY A 383 -7.36 3.05 -0.99
N SER A 384 -6.90 2.61 0.19
CA SER A 384 -6.93 3.37 1.44
C SER A 384 -6.22 4.75 1.36
N PRO A 385 -5.12 4.95 0.59
CA PRO A 385 -4.52 6.27 0.48
C PRO A 385 -5.30 7.24 -0.42
N GLY A 386 -6.33 6.78 -1.14
CA GLY A 386 -7.11 7.57 -2.10
C GLY A 386 -7.87 8.71 -1.42
N VAL A 387 -7.80 9.91 -1.99
CA VAL A 387 -8.50 11.12 -1.52
C VAL A 387 -9.35 11.69 -2.63
N SER A 388 -10.58 12.03 -2.31
CA SER A 388 -11.49 12.72 -3.24
C SER A 388 -11.37 14.23 -3.02
N PRO A 389 -10.77 15.00 -3.93
CA PRO A 389 -10.68 16.43 -3.81
C PRO A 389 -12.03 17.11 -4.12
N LEU A 390 -12.24 18.30 -3.56
CA LEU A 390 -13.40 19.14 -3.93
C LEU A 390 -13.36 19.51 -5.43
N ARG A 391 -12.17 19.73 -5.95
CA ARG A 391 -11.87 19.93 -7.38
C ARG A 391 -10.43 19.53 -7.68
N SER A 392 -10.17 19.10 -8.89
CA SER A 392 -8.81 18.88 -9.41
C SER A 392 -8.59 19.70 -10.67
N VAL A 393 -7.33 20.03 -10.93
CA VAL A 393 -6.89 20.68 -12.17
C VAL A 393 -6.18 19.64 -13.01
N GLY A 394 -6.84 19.14 -14.05
CA GLY A 394 -6.25 18.21 -15.01
C GLY A 394 -5.31 18.90 -16.00
N ALA A 395 -4.62 18.11 -16.82
CA ALA A 395 -3.67 18.64 -17.81
C ALA A 395 -4.32 19.63 -18.77
N LEU A 396 -5.56 19.35 -19.22
CA LEU A 396 -6.31 20.20 -20.14
C LEU A 396 -6.58 21.58 -19.56
N ASP A 397 -7.12 21.62 -18.33
CA ASP A 397 -7.47 22.88 -17.68
C ASP A 397 -6.24 23.71 -17.32
N GLY A 398 -5.18 23.04 -16.83
CA GLY A 398 -3.90 23.65 -16.53
C GLY A 398 -3.26 24.33 -17.76
N ILE A 399 -3.21 23.61 -18.89
CA ILE A 399 -2.64 24.12 -20.14
C ILE A 399 -3.50 25.25 -20.70
N ARG A 400 -4.84 25.08 -20.78
CA ARG A 400 -5.76 26.13 -21.25
C ARG A 400 -5.65 27.40 -20.43
N SER A 401 -5.64 27.29 -19.14
CA SER A 401 -5.47 28.44 -18.24
C SER A 401 -4.15 29.15 -18.48
N ARG A 402 -3.07 28.42 -18.75
CA ARG A 402 -1.73 29.01 -18.96
C ARG A 402 -1.60 29.71 -20.31
N VAL A 403 -2.14 29.15 -21.39
CA VAL A 403 -1.96 29.71 -22.74
C VAL A 403 -3.02 30.78 -23.10
N GLY A 404 -4.16 30.80 -22.39
CA GLY A 404 -5.27 31.71 -22.66
C GLY A 404 -5.87 31.51 -24.07
N ALA A 405 -6.56 32.51 -24.57
CA ALA A 405 -7.26 32.48 -25.86
C ALA A 405 -6.33 32.51 -27.09
N GLY A 406 -5.04 32.77 -26.88
CA GLY A 406 -4.06 32.92 -27.99
C GLY A 406 -3.64 31.59 -28.65
N VAL A 407 -3.89 30.46 -27.99
CA VAL A 407 -3.54 29.13 -28.48
C VAL A 407 -4.75 28.19 -28.42
N THR A 408 -5.07 27.57 -29.53
CA THR A 408 -6.17 26.59 -29.59
C THR A 408 -5.73 25.27 -28.94
N VAL A 409 -6.40 24.83 -27.86
CA VAL A 409 -6.15 23.54 -27.20
C VAL A 409 -7.32 22.60 -27.45
N ARG A 410 -7.07 21.54 -28.19
CA ARG A 410 -8.04 20.46 -28.46
C ARG A 410 -7.60 19.18 -27.77
N SER A 411 -8.55 18.36 -27.30
CA SER A 411 -8.23 17.10 -26.60
C SER A 411 -8.98 15.92 -27.19
N ALA A 412 -8.35 14.73 -27.10
CA ALA A 412 -8.97 13.45 -27.39
C ALA A 412 -8.38 12.38 -26.44
N SER A 413 -9.22 11.44 -25.97
CA SER A 413 -8.79 10.41 -25.01
C SER A 413 -7.75 9.44 -25.59
N GLY A 414 -7.78 9.22 -26.89
CA GLY A 414 -6.89 8.24 -27.53
C GLY A 414 -7.21 6.80 -27.14
N ASP A 415 -8.36 6.57 -26.53
CA ASP A 415 -8.81 5.22 -26.30
C ASP A 415 -9.04 4.53 -27.64
N ALA A 416 -8.64 3.29 -27.78
CA ALA A 416 -9.02 2.45 -28.90
C ALA A 416 -10.51 2.09 -28.77
N SER A 417 -11.37 3.10 -28.70
CA SER A 417 -12.80 2.90 -28.64
C SER A 417 -13.27 2.48 -30.04
N GLY A 418 -13.68 1.23 -30.19
CA GLY A 418 -14.43 0.76 -31.35
C GLY A 418 -15.81 1.43 -31.36
N THR A 419 -16.50 1.24 -32.48
CA THR A 419 -17.93 1.57 -32.59
C THR A 419 -18.79 0.38 -32.13
N PRO A 420 -19.97 0.60 -31.59
CA PRO A 420 -20.95 -0.47 -31.42
C PRO A 420 -21.23 -1.20 -32.75
N PHE A 421 -21.66 -2.44 -32.67
CA PHE A 421 -22.06 -3.18 -33.86
C PHE A 421 -23.26 -2.50 -34.49
N ALA A 422 -23.21 -2.19 -35.78
CA ALA A 422 -24.35 -1.64 -36.50
C ALA A 422 -25.51 -2.66 -36.53
N ALA A 423 -26.73 -2.16 -36.51
CA ALA A 423 -27.93 -3.02 -36.58
C ALA A 423 -27.85 -3.99 -37.78
N GLY A 424 -28.15 -5.25 -37.48
CA GLY A 424 -28.15 -6.33 -38.48
C GLY A 424 -26.78 -6.92 -38.83
N LEU A 425 -25.69 -6.47 -38.15
CA LEU A 425 -24.35 -7.10 -38.25
C LEU A 425 -24.20 -8.34 -37.36
N VAL A 426 -24.87 -8.35 -36.23
CA VAL A 426 -24.94 -9.49 -35.31
C VAL A 426 -26.37 -9.91 -35.15
N ALA A 427 -26.63 -11.21 -35.19
CA ALA A 427 -27.94 -11.80 -34.93
C ALA A 427 -27.87 -12.90 -33.87
N PRO A 428 -28.85 -13.07 -32.99
CA PRO A 428 -28.90 -14.20 -32.05
C PRO A 428 -28.88 -15.55 -32.83
N PRO A 429 -28.36 -16.62 -32.22
CA PRO A 429 -28.39 -17.93 -32.87
C PRO A 429 -29.80 -18.31 -33.32
N ASN A 430 -29.95 -18.72 -34.58
CA ASN A 430 -31.23 -19.14 -35.24
C ASN A 430 -32.34 -18.07 -35.25
N SER A 431 -31.96 -16.79 -35.22
CA SER A 431 -32.86 -15.64 -35.33
C SER A 431 -32.44 -14.72 -36.48
N THR A 432 -33.40 -13.95 -37.01
CA THR A 432 -33.15 -12.82 -37.93
C THR A 432 -33.15 -11.47 -37.21
N ASP A 433 -33.39 -11.47 -35.88
CA ASP A 433 -33.36 -10.25 -35.08
C ASP A 433 -31.95 -9.69 -35.03
N SER A 434 -31.79 -8.39 -34.76
CA SER A 434 -30.53 -7.78 -34.53
C SER A 434 -30.08 -7.89 -33.05
N GLY A 435 -28.81 -8.20 -32.82
CA GLY A 435 -28.22 -8.21 -31.49
C GLY A 435 -27.72 -9.58 -31.03
N PHE A 436 -27.60 -9.75 -29.73
CA PHE A 436 -27.07 -10.94 -29.08
C PHE A 436 -28.16 -11.62 -28.23
N ARG A 437 -28.20 -12.96 -28.21
CA ARG A 437 -28.87 -13.69 -27.15
C ARG A 437 -28.09 -13.47 -25.85
N ALA A 438 -28.71 -12.88 -24.85
CA ALA A 438 -28.15 -12.58 -23.56
C ALA A 438 -28.73 -13.52 -22.51
N GLU A 439 -27.87 -14.23 -21.77
CA GLU A 439 -28.22 -15.13 -20.67
C GLU A 439 -27.56 -14.60 -19.40
N TYR A 440 -28.32 -14.45 -18.29
CA TYR A 440 -27.84 -13.91 -17.02
C TYR A 440 -27.96 -14.94 -15.92
N PHE A 441 -26.96 -15.02 -15.02
CA PHE A 441 -26.84 -16.01 -13.95
C PHE A 441 -26.56 -15.30 -12.62
N ASN A 442 -27.18 -15.76 -11.52
CA ASN A 442 -26.93 -15.24 -10.16
C ASN A 442 -25.74 -15.98 -9.50
N ASN A 443 -24.66 -16.20 -10.24
CA ASN A 443 -23.36 -16.69 -9.81
C ASN A 443 -22.25 -16.17 -10.74
N LYS A 444 -21.00 -16.25 -10.33
CA LYS A 444 -19.83 -15.74 -11.10
C LYS A 444 -19.41 -16.66 -12.26
N ASN A 445 -19.87 -17.91 -12.31
CA ASN A 445 -19.26 -18.97 -13.12
C ASN A 445 -20.09 -19.37 -14.34
N LEU A 446 -21.20 -18.68 -14.66
CA LEU A 446 -22.12 -19.01 -15.76
C LEU A 446 -22.80 -20.39 -15.61
N GLU A 447 -23.06 -20.83 -14.38
CA GLU A 447 -23.53 -22.17 -14.05
C GLU A 447 -25.04 -22.23 -13.82
N GLY A 448 -25.63 -23.40 -14.13
CA GLY A 448 -27.05 -23.67 -13.91
C GLY A 448 -27.93 -23.08 -14.99
N THR A 449 -29.24 -22.91 -14.68
CA THR A 449 -30.21 -22.29 -15.57
C THR A 449 -30.14 -20.78 -15.48
N PRO A 450 -30.09 -20.04 -16.60
CA PRO A 450 -30.13 -18.58 -16.56
C PRO A 450 -31.38 -18.07 -15.83
N VAL A 451 -31.21 -17.08 -14.97
CA VAL A 451 -32.35 -16.41 -14.27
C VAL A 451 -33.13 -15.49 -15.22
N SER A 452 -32.49 -15.05 -16.31
CA SER A 452 -33.10 -14.29 -17.37
C SER A 452 -32.44 -14.58 -18.71
N THR A 453 -33.22 -14.66 -19.78
CA THR A 453 -32.75 -14.74 -21.17
C THR A 453 -33.46 -13.70 -21.98
N THR A 454 -32.74 -12.83 -22.67
CA THR A 454 -33.24 -11.70 -23.45
C THR A 454 -32.45 -11.55 -24.76
N THR A 455 -32.89 -10.65 -25.62
CA THR A 455 -32.05 -10.15 -26.74
C THR A 455 -31.48 -8.78 -26.35
N ALA A 456 -30.18 -8.64 -26.42
CA ALA A 456 -29.47 -7.39 -26.20
C ALA A 456 -28.96 -6.86 -27.56
N GLU A 457 -29.41 -5.68 -27.95
CA GLU A 457 -28.92 -5.07 -29.21
C GLU A 457 -27.42 -4.84 -29.22
N GLN A 458 -26.90 -4.53 -28.04
CA GLN A 458 -25.47 -4.24 -27.80
C GLN A 458 -25.08 -4.74 -26.42
N ILE A 459 -23.79 -5.06 -26.25
CA ILE A 459 -23.19 -5.29 -24.93
C ILE A 459 -22.67 -3.94 -24.44
N ASN A 460 -23.45 -3.29 -23.57
CA ASN A 460 -23.12 -1.98 -23.00
C ASN A 460 -23.88 -1.79 -21.68
N PHE A 461 -23.29 -2.23 -20.58
CA PHE A 461 -23.88 -2.24 -19.24
C PHE A 461 -23.05 -1.40 -18.27
N SER A 462 -23.75 -0.74 -17.34
CA SER A 462 -23.18 -0.05 -16.18
C SER A 462 -23.92 -0.40 -14.88
N SER A 463 -24.83 -1.39 -14.93
CA SER A 463 -25.58 -1.88 -13.77
C SER A 463 -26.17 -3.24 -14.06
N ALA A 464 -26.43 -4.05 -13.03
CA ALA A 464 -27.10 -5.35 -13.17
C ALA A 464 -28.49 -5.21 -13.83
N PRO A 465 -28.87 -6.09 -14.78
CA PRO A 465 -30.22 -6.14 -15.33
C PRO A 465 -31.28 -6.42 -14.27
N ALA A 466 -32.49 -6.05 -14.55
CA ALA A 466 -33.61 -6.31 -13.64
C ALA A 466 -33.77 -7.81 -13.36
N GLY A 467 -33.88 -8.18 -12.08
CA GLY A 467 -34.02 -9.58 -11.62
C GLY A 467 -32.68 -10.32 -11.45
N VAL A 468 -31.56 -9.66 -11.71
CA VAL A 468 -30.20 -10.17 -11.46
C VAL A 468 -29.63 -9.57 -10.19
N ASN A 469 -28.86 -10.33 -9.44
CA ASN A 469 -28.17 -9.83 -8.23
C ASN A 469 -27.31 -8.59 -8.54
N SER A 470 -27.15 -7.69 -7.57
CA SER A 470 -26.26 -6.54 -7.73
C SER A 470 -24.77 -6.92 -7.70
N ASN A 471 -24.44 -8.05 -7.06
CA ASN A 471 -23.08 -8.61 -6.97
C ASN A 471 -23.13 -10.11 -7.18
N SER A 472 -21.99 -10.72 -7.51
CA SER A 472 -21.86 -12.17 -7.74
C SER A 472 -22.82 -12.70 -8.81
N TRP A 473 -22.80 -12.08 -9.99
CA TRP A 473 -23.58 -12.51 -11.15
C TRP A 473 -22.70 -12.59 -12.39
N SER A 474 -23.20 -13.28 -13.43
CA SER A 474 -22.49 -13.38 -14.70
C SER A 474 -23.44 -13.32 -15.88
N ALA A 475 -22.90 -13.05 -17.05
CA ALA A 475 -23.65 -13.00 -18.31
C ALA A 475 -22.90 -13.68 -19.45
N ARG A 476 -23.67 -14.29 -20.36
CA ARG A 476 -23.19 -14.81 -21.63
C ARG A 476 -24.00 -14.20 -22.76
N TRP A 477 -23.31 -13.61 -23.73
CA TRP A 477 -23.90 -13.12 -24.96
C TRP A 477 -23.41 -13.94 -26.15
N THR A 478 -24.33 -14.40 -26.97
CA THR A 478 -24.01 -15.16 -28.19
C THR A 478 -24.68 -14.52 -29.39
N GLY A 479 -23.94 -14.44 -30.50
CA GLY A 479 -24.45 -13.89 -31.73
C GLY A 479 -23.63 -14.35 -32.95
N ALA A 480 -24.25 -14.33 -34.11
CA ALA A 480 -23.59 -14.57 -35.38
C ALA A 480 -23.21 -13.24 -36.04
N LEU A 481 -21.92 -12.96 -36.15
CA LEU A 481 -21.38 -11.77 -36.80
C LEU A 481 -21.14 -12.05 -38.29
N ILE A 482 -21.70 -11.20 -39.16
CA ILE A 482 -21.45 -11.24 -40.62
C ILE A 482 -20.87 -9.91 -41.07
N PRO A 483 -19.52 -9.80 -41.18
CA PRO A 483 -18.86 -8.55 -41.59
C PRO A 483 -19.24 -8.15 -43.02
N ARG A 484 -19.40 -6.85 -43.26
CA ARG A 484 -19.66 -6.30 -44.63
C ARG A 484 -18.40 -6.08 -45.43
N LYS A 485 -17.23 -6.10 -44.83
CA LYS A 485 -15.92 -5.89 -45.42
C LYS A 485 -14.93 -6.95 -44.96
N SER A 486 -13.94 -7.30 -45.79
CA SER A 486 -12.84 -8.17 -45.42
C SER A 486 -11.65 -7.35 -44.89
N GLY A 487 -10.91 -7.90 -43.92
CA GLY A 487 -9.66 -7.31 -43.44
C GLY A 487 -9.44 -7.44 -41.93
N PRO A 488 -8.32 -6.88 -41.46
CA PRO A 488 -8.05 -6.81 -40.02
C PRO A 488 -9.20 -6.09 -39.28
N THR A 489 -9.68 -6.72 -38.23
CA THR A 489 -10.80 -6.26 -37.40
C THR A 489 -10.35 -6.30 -35.96
N THR A 490 -10.50 -5.21 -35.24
CA THR A 490 -10.12 -5.16 -33.80
C THR A 490 -11.38 -5.14 -32.96
N PHE A 491 -11.52 -6.13 -32.09
CA PHE A 491 -12.52 -6.14 -31.02
C PHE A 491 -11.94 -5.43 -29.79
N VAL A 492 -12.79 -4.64 -29.10
CA VAL A 492 -12.47 -3.87 -27.92
C VAL A 492 -13.47 -4.23 -26.84
N PHE A 493 -13.02 -4.90 -25.79
CA PHE A 493 -13.89 -5.25 -24.65
C PHE A 493 -13.40 -4.51 -23.41
N ARG A 494 -14.29 -3.72 -22.80
CA ARG A 494 -14.11 -3.05 -21.53
C ARG A 494 -14.99 -3.73 -20.50
N GLY A 495 -14.42 -4.19 -19.39
CA GLY A 495 -15.14 -4.86 -18.30
C GLY A 495 -14.61 -4.52 -16.93
N ASP A 496 -15.47 -4.67 -15.95
CA ASP A 496 -15.28 -4.62 -14.50
C ASP A 496 -16.28 -5.64 -13.89
N ASP A 497 -15.92 -6.77 -13.39
CA ASP A 497 -14.66 -7.43 -13.20
C ASP A 497 -14.16 -8.24 -14.42
N GLY A 498 -14.45 -9.54 -14.44
CA GLY A 498 -13.94 -10.50 -15.42
C GLY A 498 -14.72 -10.58 -16.73
N TYR A 499 -14.00 -10.72 -17.85
CA TYR A 499 -14.62 -10.86 -19.16
C TYR A 499 -13.77 -11.66 -20.14
N ARG A 500 -14.44 -12.31 -21.10
CA ARG A 500 -13.82 -13.12 -22.18
C ARG A 500 -14.55 -12.90 -23.48
N LEU A 501 -13.81 -13.02 -24.60
CA LEU A 501 -14.39 -12.98 -25.93
C LEU A 501 -13.90 -14.16 -26.77
N PHE A 502 -14.82 -14.87 -27.37
CA PHE A 502 -14.55 -16.00 -28.24
C PHE A 502 -15.06 -15.73 -29.65
N LEU A 503 -14.28 -16.14 -30.65
CA LEU A 503 -14.66 -16.13 -32.06
C LEU A 503 -14.50 -17.55 -32.60
N ASP A 504 -15.60 -18.13 -33.10
CA ASP A 504 -15.69 -19.53 -33.57
C ASP A 504 -15.11 -20.53 -32.54
N GLY A 505 -15.49 -20.33 -31.26
CA GLY A 505 -15.05 -21.13 -30.11
C GLY A 505 -13.63 -20.86 -29.63
N LYS A 506 -12.82 -20.09 -30.35
CA LYS A 506 -11.45 -19.74 -29.94
C LYS A 506 -11.46 -18.49 -29.06
N SER A 507 -10.87 -18.55 -27.88
CA SER A 507 -10.65 -17.35 -27.04
C SER A 507 -9.70 -16.39 -27.75
N ILE A 508 -10.16 -15.14 -27.93
CA ILE A 508 -9.39 -14.04 -28.50
C ILE A 508 -9.13 -12.92 -27.48
N ILE A 509 -9.95 -12.82 -26.42
CA ILE A 509 -9.72 -12.02 -25.24
C ILE A 509 -10.00 -12.91 -24.03
N ASP A 510 -9.10 -12.94 -23.04
CA ASP A 510 -9.31 -13.64 -21.77
C ASP A 510 -8.77 -12.79 -20.63
N HIS A 511 -9.71 -12.25 -19.82
CA HIS A 511 -9.43 -11.47 -18.62
C HIS A 511 -10.43 -11.91 -17.54
N TRP A 512 -10.39 -13.20 -17.17
CA TRP A 512 -11.32 -13.80 -16.22
C TRP A 512 -10.76 -13.73 -14.79
N GLN A 513 -10.72 -12.49 -14.25
CA GLN A 513 -10.23 -12.21 -12.89
C GLN A 513 -10.92 -10.97 -12.33
N ASP A 514 -11.02 -10.89 -10.99
CA ASP A 514 -11.50 -9.68 -10.31
C ASP A 514 -10.56 -8.51 -10.61
N ALA A 515 -11.08 -7.42 -11.14
CA ALA A 515 -10.30 -6.23 -11.51
C ALA A 515 -11.21 -5.02 -11.70
N ALA A 516 -10.70 -3.83 -11.37
CA ALA A 516 -11.36 -2.59 -11.76
C ALA A 516 -11.48 -2.46 -13.29
N ALA A 517 -12.41 -1.60 -13.74
CA ALA A 517 -12.70 -1.42 -15.15
C ALA A 517 -11.44 -1.22 -16.02
N ASN A 518 -11.21 -2.14 -16.93
CA ASN A 518 -10.08 -2.11 -17.87
C ASN A 518 -10.54 -2.51 -19.28
N THR A 519 -9.66 -2.34 -20.27
CA THR A 519 -9.97 -2.61 -21.67
C THR A 519 -8.94 -3.55 -22.27
N GLN A 520 -9.40 -4.63 -22.92
CA GLN A 520 -8.58 -5.53 -23.71
C GLN A 520 -8.98 -5.43 -25.19
N THR A 521 -8.02 -5.68 -26.07
CA THR A 521 -8.25 -5.67 -27.53
C THR A 521 -7.70 -6.92 -28.20
N ALA A 522 -8.37 -7.37 -29.23
CA ALA A 522 -7.88 -8.46 -30.08
C ALA A 522 -8.12 -8.13 -31.55
N THR A 523 -7.09 -8.32 -32.39
CA THR A 523 -7.19 -8.12 -33.84
C THR A 523 -7.17 -9.46 -34.54
N VAL A 524 -8.19 -9.72 -35.37
CA VAL A 524 -8.35 -10.91 -36.21
C VAL A 524 -8.67 -10.48 -37.62
N THR A 525 -8.38 -11.31 -38.63
CA THR A 525 -8.79 -11.04 -40.00
C THR A 525 -10.15 -11.69 -40.27
N LEU A 526 -11.15 -10.88 -40.62
CA LEU A 526 -12.47 -11.35 -41.00
C LEU A 526 -12.69 -11.21 -42.51
N ASN A 527 -13.57 -12.07 -43.08
CA ASN A 527 -13.96 -12.05 -44.50
C ASN A 527 -15.41 -11.56 -44.65
N ALA A 528 -15.64 -10.68 -45.60
CA ALA A 528 -16.96 -10.17 -45.90
C ALA A 528 -17.96 -11.31 -46.25
N GLY A 529 -19.16 -11.26 -45.67
CA GLY A 529 -20.19 -12.25 -45.90
C GLY A 529 -19.98 -13.60 -45.21
N GLN A 530 -18.83 -13.86 -44.59
CA GLN A 530 -18.61 -15.07 -43.78
C GLN A 530 -19.28 -14.91 -42.44
N LYS A 531 -19.95 -15.97 -42.00
CA LYS A 531 -20.57 -16.02 -40.69
C LYS A 531 -19.58 -16.48 -39.64
N TYR A 532 -19.45 -15.74 -38.54
CA TYR A 532 -18.60 -16.04 -37.39
C TYR A 532 -19.45 -16.14 -36.13
N GLU A 533 -19.22 -17.14 -35.30
CA GLU A 533 -19.84 -17.22 -33.97
C GLU A 533 -19.09 -16.32 -33.00
N LEU A 534 -19.78 -15.31 -32.45
CA LEU A 534 -19.23 -14.41 -31.45
C LEU A 534 -19.89 -14.71 -30.09
N ARG A 535 -19.07 -15.07 -29.08
CA ARG A 535 -19.52 -15.31 -27.72
C ARG A 535 -18.71 -14.44 -26.76
N ALA A 536 -19.41 -13.58 -26.03
CA ALA A 536 -18.85 -12.76 -24.97
C ALA A 536 -19.34 -13.28 -23.61
N GLU A 537 -18.47 -13.30 -22.63
CA GLU A 537 -18.77 -13.69 -21.26
C GLU A 537 -18.26 -12.63 -20.29
N TYR A 538 -18.99 -12.42 -19.19
CA TYR A 538 -18.72 -11.43 -18.19
C TYR A 538 -19.15 -11.93 -16.81
N TYR A 539 -18.44 -11.54 -15.75
CA TYR A 539 -18.96 -11.65 -14.40
C TYR A 539 -18.67 -10.40 -13.58
N GLN A 540 -19.56 -10.17 -12.59
CA GLN A 540 -19.46 -9.14 -11.58
C GLN A 540 -19.19 -9.78 -10.23
N GLY A 541 -18.08 -9.45 -9.59
CA GLY A 541 -17.76 -9.85 -8.21
C GLY A 541 -18.32 -8.88 -7.19
N GLY A 542 -18.04 -7.60 -7.36
CA GLY A 542 -18.51 -6.50 -6.50
C GLY A 542 -17.93 -5.15 -6.95
N GLY A 543 -18.45 -4.05 -6.38
CA GLY A 543 -18.00 -2.70 -6.74
C GLY A 543 -18.72 -2.09 -7.94
N ASP A 544 -17.96 -1.34 -8.76
CA ASP A 544 -18.47 -0.74 -10.00
C ASP A 544 -18.78 -1.84 -11.03
N GLN A 545 -19.66 -1.53 -11.98
CA GLN A 545 -20.09 -2.51 -12.99
C GLN A 545 -19.96 -1.91 -14.39
N VAL A 546 -19.22 -2.57 -15.25
CA VAL A 546 -19.16 -2.21 -16.66
C VAL A 546 -18.92 -3.44 -17.53
N ALA A 547 -19.68 -3.60 -18.60
CA ALA A 547 -19.40 -4.53 -19.67
C ALA A 547 -19.74 -3.85 -21.00
N GLN A 548 -18.73 -3.54 -21.82
CA GLN A 548 -18.89 -2.86 -23.09
C GLN A 548 -18.04 -3.55 -24.18
N LEU A 549 -18.70 -4.07 -25.20
CA LEU A 549 -18.05 -4.66 -26.37
C LEU A 549 -18.28 -3.80 -27.61
N THR A 550 -17.21 -3.35 -28.20
CA THR A 550 -17.19 -2.57 -29.46
C THR A 550 -16.21 -3.20 -30.45
N TRP A 551 -16.19 -2.72 -31.65
CA TRP A 551 -15.26 -3.19 -32.66
C TRP A 551 -14.82 -2.08 -33.61
N LEU A 552 -13.67 -2.24 -34.21
CA LEU A 552 -13.20 -1.47 -35.35
C LEU A 552 -13.44 -2.29 -36.60
N GLU A 553 -14.34 -1.83 -37.50
CA GLU A 553 -14.68 -2.53 -38.75
C GLU A 553 -13.40 -2.82 -39.60
N PRO A 554 -13.43 -3.86 -40.44
CA PRO A 554 -12.38 -4.11 -41.38
C PRO A 554 -12.03 -2.87 -42.20
N GLY A 555 -10.74 -2.48 -42.12
CA GLY A 555 -10.20 -1.28 -42.81
C GLY A 555 -10.35 0.02 -42.05
N ALA A 556 -11.01 0.06 -40.88
CA ALA A 556 -10.96 1.19 -39.97
C ALA A 556 -9.51 1.32 -39.46
N GLN A 557 -9.03 2.55 -39.36
CA GLN A 557 -7.71 2.83 -38.80
C GLN A 557 -7.91 3.15 -37.31
N PRO A 558 -7.41 2.30 -36.40
CA PRO A 558 -7.38 2.65 -34.98
C PRO A 558 -6.66 3.99 -34.80
N TYR A 559 -7.18 4.82 -33.89
CA TYR A 559 -6.57 6.13 -33.57
C TYR A 559 -6.63 7.18 -34.70
N SER A 560 -7.46 7.03 -35.76
CA SER A 560 -7.52 8.01 -36.86
C SER A 560 -7.80 9.43 -36.35
N GLU A 561 -8.75 9.60 -35.45
CA GLU A 561 -9.10 10.90 -34.87
C GLU A 561 -7.89 11.55 -34.16
N VAL A 562 -7.19 10.80 -33.29
CA VAL A 562 -6.03 11.36 -32.58
C VAL A 562 -4.83 11.59 -33.50
N VAL A 563 -4.64 10.75 -34.53
CA VAL A 563 -3.61 10.92 -35.54
C VAL A 563 -3.86 12.21 -36.36
N ASP A 564 -5.11 12.45 -36.77
CA ASP A 564 -5.48 13.66 -37.53
C ASP A 564 -5.40 14.92 -36.63
N LEU A 565 -5.81 14.81 -35.38
CA LEU A 565 -5.62 15.85 -34.40
C LEU A 565 -4.13 16.17 -34.18
N ALA A 566 -3.28 15.13 -34.07
CA ALA A 566 -1.83 15.30 -33.93
C ALA A 566 -1.20 15.97 -35.14
N LYS A 567 -1.54 15.54 -36.39
CA LYS A 567 -1.06 16.12 -37.63
C LYS A 567 -1.44 17.58 -37.79
N SER A 568 -2.64 17.97 -37.35
CA SER A 568 -3.18 19.33 -37.48
C SER A 568 -2.76 20.29 -36.36
N SER A 569 -1.89 19.85 -35.46
CA SER A 569 -1.47 20.65 -34.29
C SER A 569 0.04 20.94 -34.33
N ASP A 570 0.45 22.11 -33.83
CA ASP A 570 1.86 22.49 -33.78
C ASP A 570 2.67 21.64 -32.79
N VAL A 571 2.03 21.22 -31.70
CA VAL A 571 2.62 20.43 -30.62
C VAL A 571 1.59 19.44 -30.10
N VAL A 572 2.04 18.27 -29.71
CA VAL A 572 1.25 17.27 -28.98
C VAL A 572 1.76 17.13 -27.55
N VAL A 573 0.85 17.14 -26.58
CA VAL A 573 1.10 16.66 -25.20
C VAL A 573 0.31 15.37 -25.04
N LEU A 574 1.02 14.25 -24.88
CA LEU A 574 0.45 12.90 -24.80
C LEU A 574 0.50 12.40 -23.36
N CYS A 575 -0.65 12.38 -22.69
CA CYS A 575 -0.78 12.01 -21.29
C CYS A 575 -1.21 10.53 -21.13
N LEU A 576 -0.31 9.71 -20.63
CA LEU A 576 -0.48 8.26 -20.43
C LEU A 576 -0.72 7.94 -18.96
N THR A 577 -1.35 6.78 -18.66
CA THR A 577 -1.66 6.41 -17.28
C THR A 577 -1.69 4.90 -17.06
N THR A 578 -1.44 4.51 -15.81
CA THR A 578 -1.63 3.14 -15.30
C THR A 578 -2.92 2.98 -14.51
N ARG A 579 -3.82 3.97 -14.57
CA ARG A 579 -5.11 3.96 -13.84
C ARG A 579 -5.84 2.63 -13.98
N GLY A 580 -6.27 2.05 -12.83
CA GLY A 580 -7.01 0.79 -12.77
C GLY A 580 -6.15 -0.48 -12.90
N THR A 581 -4.82 -0.37 -12.88
CA THR A 581 -3.93 -1.54 -12.93
C THR A 581 -2.97 -1.64 -11.74
N GLU A 582 -3.07 -0.73 -10.79
CA GLU A 582 -2.26 -0.69 -9.57
C GLU A 582 -3.02 -0.01 -8.43
N GLY A 583 -2.72 -0.39 -7.21
CA GLY A 583 -3.32 0.14 -6.00
C GLY A 583 -3.33 -0.88 -4.88
N GLU A 584 -4.01 -0.57 -3.81
CA GLU A 584 -4.20 -1.50 -2.71
C GLU A 584 -5.07 -2.68 -3.14
N GLY A 585 -4.61 -3.89 -2.81
CA GLY A 585 -5.23 -5.17 -3.20
C GLY A 585 -4.90 -5.63 -4.62
N GLN A 586 -4.08 -4.86 -5.37
CA GLN A 586 -3.80 -5.19 -6.77
C GLN A 586 -2.34 -4.86 -7.16
N ASP A 587 -1.54 -5.89 -7.41
CA ASP A 587 -0.25 -5.76 -8.08
C ASP A 587 -0.42 -5.69 -9.59
N ARG A 588 0.52 -5.03 -10.28
CA ARG A 588 0.49 -4.95 -11.74
C ARG A 588 0.85 -6.30 -12.39
N PRO A 589 0.11 -6.73 -13.41
CA PRO A 589 0.44 -7.98 -14.12
C PRO A 589 1.71 -7.86 -14.98
N SER A 590 2.06 -6.64 -15.40
CA SER A 590 3.25 -6.37 -16.21
C SER A 590 3.67 -4.90 -16.11
N MET A 591 4.86 -4.59 -16.63
CA MET A 591 5.34 -3.20 -16.77
C MET A 591 4.74 -2.47 -17.96
N SER A 592 3.99 -3.11 -18.84
CA SER A 592 3.40 -2.48 -20.04
C SER A 592 2.34 -1.46 -19.63
N LEU A 593 2.20 -0.39 -20.40
CA LEU A 593 1.07 0.52 -20.24
C LEU A 593 -0.24 -0.20 -20.63
N PRO A 594 -1.32 -0.03 -19.85
CA PRO A 594 -2.59 -0.68 -20.15
C PRO A 594 -3.25 -0.12 -21.42
N ASN A 595 -4.28 -0.82 -21.93
CA ASN A 595 -5.14 -0.33 -23.02
C ASN A 595 -4.37 0.05 -24.29
N ASN A 596 -3.31 -0.70 -24.60
CA ASN A 596 -2.50 -0.52 -25.84
C ASN A 596 -1.94 0.89 -26.03
N GLN A 597 -1.64 1.61 -24.93
CA GLN A 597 -1.10 2.98 -24.99
C GLN A 597 0.27 3.04 -25.68
N ASP A 598 1.05 1.96 -25.72
CA ASP A 598 2.31 1.91 -26.46
C ASP A 598 2.10 2.12 -27.97
N GLU A 599 1.00 1.56 -28.53
CA GLU A 599 0.61 1.80 -29.93
C GLU A 599 0.14 3.24 -30.13
N LEU A 600 -0.63 3.79 -29.19
CA LEU A 600 -1.02 5.21 -29.23
C LEU A 600 0.21 6.11 -29.34
N VAL A 601 1.24 5.88 -28.48
CA VAL A 601 2.50 6.65 -28.56
C VAL A 601 3.13 6.55 -29.95
N ARG A 602 3.28 5.34 -30.49
CA ARG A 602 3.90 5.12 -31.80
C ARG A 602 3.15 5.86 -32.92
N ARG A 603 1.82 5.81 -32.93
CA ARG A 603 0.98 6.48 -33.93
C ARG A 603 1.04 7.99 -33.83
N VAL A 604 0.95 8.52 -32.62
CA VAL A 604 0.96 9.97 -32.36
C VAL A 604 2.32 10.56 -32.69
N VAL A 605 3.42 9.93 -32.25
CA VAL A 605 4.79 10.41 -32.53
C VAL A 605 5.11 10.37 -34.04
N ALA A 606 4.66 9.32 -34.76
CA ALA A 606 4.79 9.25 -36.20
C ALA A 606 4.01 10.34 -36.94
N ALA A 607 2.86 10.77 -36.37
CA ALA A 607 2.03 11.84 -36.91
C ALA A 607 2.58 13.25 -36.63
N ASN A 608 3.17 13.43 -35.44
CA ASN A 608 3.75 14.71 -35.03
C ASN A 608 5.02 14.49 -34.17
N PRO A 609 6.20 14.75 -34.72
CA PRO A 609 7.48 14.57 -34.03
C PRO A 609 7.71 15.57 -32.87
N ARG A 610 6.89 16.62 -32.76
CA ARG A 610 6.90 17.56 -31.62
C ARG A 610 5.95 17.08 -30.51
N THR A 611 6.09 15.82 -30.12
CA THR A 611 5.28 15.20 -29.09
C THR A 611 6.04 15.19 -27.76
N VAL A 612 5.41 15.72 -26.71
CA VAL A 612 5.84 15.58 -25.31
C VAL A 612 5.00 14.49 -24.67
N VAL A 613 5.65 13.45 -24.13
CA VAL A 613 4.95 12.41 -23.34
C VAL A 613 4.95 12.77 -21.87
N VAL A 614 3.81 12.61 -21.21
CA VAL A 614 3.62 12.79 -19.78
C VAL A 614 3.10 11.47 -19.20
N LEU A 615 3.80 10.91 -18.22
CA LEU A 615 3.41 9.68 -17.52
C LEU A 615 2.69 10.03 -16.21
N ASN A 616 1.51 9.43 -16.00
CA ASN A 616 0.73 9.54 -14.77
C ASN A 616 0.53 8.12 -14.21
N ASN A 617 1.47 7.66 -13.41
CA ASN A 617 1.59 6.29 -12.88
C ASN A 617 2.17 6.29 -11.48
N GLY A 618 1.99 5.19 -10.72
CA GLY A 618 2.58 5.02 -9.40
C GLY A 618 3.79 4.08 -9.37
N THR A 619 3.98 3.32 -10.44
CA THR A 619 5.01 2.28 -10.57
C THR A 619 5.83 2.47 -11.85
N PRO A 620 7.07 1.98 -11.92
CA PRO A 620 7.84 1.99 -13.16
C PRO A 620 7.11 1.31 -14.33
N VAL A 621 7.18 1.91 -15.53
CA VAL A 621 6.59 1.36 -16.75
C VAL A 621 7.66 1.08 -17.80
N ALA A 622 7.42 0.09 -18.65
CA ALA A 622 8.24 -0.16 -19.84
C ALA A 622 7.98 0.93 -20.91
N MET A 623 9.03 1.38 -21.56
CA MET A 623 8.97 2.48 -22.54
C MET A 623 9.61 2.06 -23.88
N PRO A 624 9.04 1.10 -24.61
CA PRO A 624 9.64 0.59 -25.86
C PRO A 624 9.74 1.67 -26.95
N TRP A 625 8.98 2.75 -26.81
CA TRP A 625 8.91 3.90 -27.70
C TRP A 625 9.86 5.05 -27.32
N LEU A 626 10.61 4.93 -26.23
CA LEU A 626 11.43 6.03 -25.66
C LEU A 626 12.38 6.66 -26.66
N ALA A 627 12.98 5.87 -27.54
CA ALA A 627 13.92 6.38 -28.56
C ALA A 627 13.27 7.36 -29.54
N SER A 628 11.97 7.21 -29.83
CA SER A 628 11.24 8.05 -30.80
C SER A 628 10.65 9.33 -30.18
N VAL A 629 10.58 9.44 -28.86
CA VAL A 629 9.97 10.56 -28.14
C VAL A 629 11.03 11.61 -27.81
N PRO A 630 10.87 12.88 -28.24
CA PRO A 630 11.89 13.92 -27.99
C PRO A 630 11.86 14.47 -26.56
N ALA A 631 10.71 14.42 -25.87
CA ALA A 631 10.59 14.91 -24.50
C ALA A 631 9.65 14.03 -23.66
N LEU A 632 10.08 13.74 -22.43
CA LEU A 632 9.36 12.88 -21.50
C LEU A 632 9.36 13.48 -20.08
N VAL A 633 8.18 13.60 -19.50
CA VAL A 633 7.95 14.07 -18.14
C VAL A 633 7.29 12.96 -17.33
N GLU A 634 7.86 12.60 -16.19
CA GLU A 634 7.25 11.73 -15.19
C GLU A 634 6.50 12.60 -14.19
N ALA A 635 5.17 12.44 -14.13
CA ALA A 635 4.32 13.20 -13.24
C ALA A 635 3.89 12.38 -12.00
N TRP A 636 4.05 11.06 -12.04
CA TRP A 636 3.54 10.18 -11.00
C TRP A 636 2.05 10.44 -10.71
N PHE A 637 1.63 10.51 -9.43
CA PHE A 637 0.30 10.90 -8.98
C PHE A 637 0.35 12.28 -8.31
N PRO A 638 0.22 13.38 -9.09
CA PRO A 638 0.68 14.72 -8.69
C PRO A 638 -0.31 15.51 -7.80
N GLY A 639 -1.35 14.89 -7.29
CA GLY A 639 -2.37 15.58 -6.50
C GLY A 639 -3.31 16.45 -7.33
N GLN A 640 -4.20 17.17 -6.62
CA GLN A 640 -5.27 17.94 -7.26
C GLN A 640 -4.81 19.12 -8.10
N GLU A 641 -3.59 19.63 -7.92
CA GLU A 641 -3.02 20.78 -8.67
C GLU A 641 -2.03 20.32 -9.77
N GLY A 642 -2.01 19.02 -10.11
CA GLY A 642 -1.05 18.43 -11.04
C GLY A 642 -1.04 19.06 -12.43
N GLY A 643 -2.20 19.38 -13.00
CA GLY A 643 -2.29 20.02 -14.31
C GLY A 643 -1.78 21.48 -14.31
N ARG A 644 -2.00 22.22 -13.22
CA ARG A 644 -1.43 23.56 -13.03
C ARG A 644 0.10 23.49 -12.97
N ALA A 645 0.65 22.53 -12.22
CA ALA A 645 2.08 22.33 -12.10
C ALA A 645 2.70 21.89 -13.44
N LEU A 646 2.08 20.94 -14.13
CA LEU A 646 2.53 20.50 -15.46
C LEU A 646 2.59 21.67 -16.45
N ALA A 647 1.57 22.51 -16.51
CA ALA A 647 1.55 23.65 -17.42
C ALA A 647 2.73 24.60 -17.19
N GLN A 648 3.05 24.93 -15.92
CA GLN A 648 4.19 25.79 -15.61
C GLN A 648 5.54 25.18 -16.02
N VAL A 649 5.69 23.87 -15.84
CA VAL A 649 6.89 23.16 -16.30
C VAL A 649 6.95 23.13 -17.82
N LEU A 650 5.87 22.77 -18.51
CA LEU A 650 5.87 22.68 -19.98
C LEU A 650 6.22 24.00 -20.66
N PHE A 651 5.76 25.14 -20.12
CA PHE A 651 6.03 26.47 -20.70
C PHE A 651 7.24 27.19 -20.11
N GLY A 652 7.94 26.53 -19.16
CA GLY A 652 9.19 27.03 -18.60
C GLY A 652 9.04 28.24 -17.67
N ASP A 653 7.86 28.43 -17.08
CA ASP A 653 7.65 29.42 -16.01
C ASP A 653 8.50 29.02 -14.80
N VAL A 654 8.64 27.68 -14.57
CA VAL A 654 9.55 27.11 -13.58
C VAL A 654 10.38 26.01 -14.24
N SER A 655 11.68 25.95 -13.92
CA SER A 655 12.53 24.83 -14.32
C SER A 655 12.17 23.58 -13.52
N PRO A 656 11.99 22.41 -14.16
CA PRO A 656 11.75 21.17 -13.45
C PRO A 656 12.90 20.86 -12.48
N SER A 657 12.55 20.32 -11.32
CA SER A 657 13.49 20.05 -10.23
C SER A 657 13.21 18.76 -9.44
N GLY A 658 12.26 17.97 -9.91
CA GLY A 658 12.01 16.62 -9.38
C GLY A 658 13.11 15.65 -9.80
N HIS A 659 13.39 14.66 -8.95
CA HIS A 659 14.35 13.61 -9.22
C HIS A 659 13.73 12.25 -8.87
N LEU A 660 14.08 11.20 -9.62
CA LEU A 660 13.52 9.87 -9.44
C LEU A 660 13.81 9.30 -8.05
N PRO A 661 12.80 8.83 -7.31
CA PRO A 661 12.97 8.12 -6.06
C PRO A 661 13.13 6.60 -6.25
N THR A 662 13.10 6.14 -7.50
CA THR A 662 13.20 4.74 -7.91
C THR A 662 13.88 4.64 -9.27
N THR A 663 14.55 3.52 -9.53
CA THR A 663 15.24 3.23 -10.79
C THR A 663 14.22 2.80 -11.86
N LEU A 664 14.32 3.34 -13.06
CA LEU A 664 13.51 2.94 -14.21
C LEU A 664 14.35 2.10 -15.18
N ALA A 665 13.95 0.85 -15.44
CA ALA A 665 14.64 -0.05 -16.36
C ALA A 665 13.80 -0.35 -17.62
N ALA A 666 14.45 -0.91 -18.64
CA ALA A 666 13.82 -1.22 -19.93
C ALA A 666 12.87 -2.42 -19.83
N ARG A 667 13.23 -3.42 -19.02
CA ARG A 667 12.55 -4.71 -18.98
C ARG A 667 12.39 -5.20 -17.55
N ARG A 668 11.37 -6.03 -17.33
CA ARG A 668 11.13 -6.68 -16.03
C ARG A 668 12.32 -7.51 -15.55
N GLN A 669 13.00 -8.19 -16.49
CA GLN A 669 14.16 -9.04 -16.23
C GLN A 669 15.40 -8.28 -15.72
N ASP A 670 15.44 -6.97 -15.93
CA ASP A 670 16.53 -6.12 -15.47
C ASP A 670 16.45 -5.79 -13.98
N TYR A 671 15.28 -6.01 -13.33
CA TYR A 671 15.08 -5.73 -11.92
C TYR A 671 15.59 -6.86 -11.02
N PRO A 672 16.22 -6.53 -9.86
CA PRO A 672 16.85 -7.51 -8.98
C PRO A 672 15.88 -8.56 -8.40
N ASP A 673 14.61 -8.23 -8.26
CA ASP A 673 13.55 -9.09 -7.74
C ASP A 673 12.95 -10.01 -8.81
N PHE A 674 13.47 -10.01 -10.05
CA PHE A 674 12.99 -10.89 -11.12
C PHE A 674 13.13 -12.36 -10.75
N GLY A 675 12.01 -13.10 -10.80
CA GLY A 675 11.94 -14.48 -10.35
C GLY A 675 11.58 -14.67 -8.87
N ASN A 676 11.52 -13.55 -8.09
CA ASN A 676 11.16 -13.56 -6.67
C ASN A 676 9.90 -12.72 -6.37
N PHE A 677 9.15 -12.34 -7.40
CA PHE A 677 7.90 -11.60 -7.31
C PHE A 677 6.98 -11.99 -8.46
N PRO A 678 5.68 -12.25 -8.24
CA PRO A 678 5.04 -12.41 -6.93
C PRO A 678 5.48 -13.69 -6.22
N GLY A 679 5.07 -13.85 -4.96
CA GLY A 679 5.26 -15.08 -4.20
C GLY A 679 4.51 -16.26 -4.83
N THR A 680 4.89 -17.47 -4.47
CA THR A 680 4.22 -18.70 -4.91
C THR A 680 3.91 -19.59 -3.71
N LYS A 681 2.74 -20.22 -3.70
CA LYS A 681 2.31 -21.13 -2.62
C LYS A 681 2.42 -20.46 -1.23
N GLY A 682 1.87 -19.25 -1.10
CA GLY A 682 1.86 -18.52 0.16
C GLY A 682 3.24 -18.08 0.67
N ARG A 683 4.28 -18.05 -0.19
CA ARG A 683 5.64 -17.67 0.20
C ARG A 683 6.33 -16.81 -0.85
N VAL A 684 7.00 -15.77 -0.40
CA VAL A 684 7.88 -14.93 -1.21
C VAL A 684 9.27 -14.82 -0.58
N ASN A 685 10.31 -15.13 -1.36
CA ASN A 685 11.69 -15.03 -0.89
C ASN A 685 12.28 -13.69 -1.35
N TYR A 686 12.79 -12.88 -0.43
CA TYR A 686 13.55 -11.67 -0.74
C TYR A 686 15.03 -12.05 -1.00
N ALA A 687 15.25 -12.88 -2.05
CA ALA A 687 16.54 -13.49 -2.34
C ALA A 687 17.58 -12.49 -2.85
N GLU A 688 17.15 -11.34 -3.39
CA GLU A 688 18.04 -10.23 -3.75
C GLU A 688 18.70 -9.58 -2.52
N GLY A 689 18.19 -9.86 -1.32
CA GLY A 689 18.75 -9.40 -0.06
C GLY A 689 18.82 -7.87 0.03
N ILE A 690 20.04 -7.33 0.20
CA ILE A 690 20.27 -5.87 0.29
C ILE A 690 20.32 -5.18 -1.08
N PHE A 691 20.28 -5.94 -2.16
CA PHE A 691 20.46 -5.44 -3.53
C PHE A 691 19.12 -5.04 -4.18
N VAL A 692 18.34 -4.20 -3.49
CA VAL A 692 17.10 -3.62 -4.00
C VAL A 692 17.40 -2.35 -4.79
N GLY A 693 16.64 -2.11 -5.87
CA GLY A 693 16.74 -0.90 -6.67
C GLY A 693 18.13 -0.68 -7.25
N TYR A 694 18.65 0.55 -7.25
CA TYR A 694 19.96 0.90 -7.84
C TYR A 694 21.12 0.06 -7.31
N ARG A 695 21.03 -0.43 -6.06
CA ARG A 695 22.04 -1.30 -5.45
C ARG A 695 22.17 -2.61 -6.23
N GLY A 696 21.06 -3.17 -6.67
CA GLY A 696 21.01 -4.40 -7.46
C GLY A 696 21.43 -4.17 -8.92
N PHE A 697 21.00 -3.07 -9.54
CA PHE A 697 21.44 -2.69 -10.89
C PHE A 697 22.95 -2.49 -10.95
N ASP A 698 23.55 -1.88 -9.92
CA ASP A 698 25.00 -1.72 -9.82
C ASP A 698 25.71 -3.08 -9.66
N LYS A 699 25.18 -3.96 -8.80
CA LYS A 699 25.70 -5.32 -8.55
C LYS A 699 25.68 -6.19 -9.80
N GLN A 700 24.59 -6.13 -10.56
CA GLN A 700 24.40 -6.92 -11.79
C GLN A 700 25.09 -6.31 -13.01
N GLY A 701 25.62 -5.08 -12.91
CA GLY A 701 26.19 -4.35 -14.04
C GLY A 701 25.15 -3.95 -15.11
N VAL A 702 23.87 -3.96 -14.75
CA VAL A 702 22.78 -3.60 -15.66
C VAL A 702 22.64 -2.08 -15.75
N GLN A 703 22.54 -1.57 -16.98
CA GLN A 703 22.32 -0.16 -17.25
C GLN A 703 20.80 0.14 -17.25
N PRO A 704 20.27 0.92 -16.30
CA PRO A 704 18.87 1.33 -16.33
C PRO A 704 18.61 2.37 -17.42
N LEU A 705 17.33 2.56 -17.81
CA LEU A 705 16.92 3.67 -18.67
C LEU A 705 17.19 5.02 -17.97
N PHE A 706 16.76 5.10 -16.71
CA PHE A 706 16.98 6.26 -15.86
C PHE A 706 17.36 5.79 -14.44
N PRO A 707 18.53 6.18 -13.95
CA PRO A 707 19.00 5.74 -12.63
C PRO A 707 18.26 6.44 -11.48
N PHE A 708 18.31 5.84 -10.30
CA PHE A 708 17.87 6.48 -9.05
C PHE A 708 18.51 7.87 -8.88
N GLY A 709 17.70 8.83 -8.48
CA GLY A 709 18.13 10.23 -8.29
C GLY A 709 18.21 11.06 -9.56
N TYR A 710 17.90 10.50 -10.74
CA TYR A 710 17.96 11.21 -12.02
C TYR A 710 16.83 12.22 -12.18
N GLY A 711 17.14 13.38 -12.77
CA GLY A 711 16.19 14.40 -13.19
C GLY A 711 16.90 15.52 -13.94
N LEU A 712 16.30 15.97 -15.06
CA LEU A 712 16.80 17.09 -15.87
C LEU A 712 16.19 18.42 -15.43
N SER A 713 16.86 19.52 -15.80
CA SER A 713 16.37 20.89 -15.62
C SER A 713 16.49 21.67 -16.92
N TYR A 714 15.86 22.85 -17.00
CA TYR A 714 16.06 23.81 -18.10
C TYR A 714 17.31 24.66 -17.93
N THR A 715 18.07 24.41 -16.88
CA THR A 715 19.40 25.02 -16.65
C THR A 715 20.41 23.93 -16.36
N THR A 716 21.68 24.28 -16.27
CA THR A 716 22.78 23.36 -16.00
C THR A 716 23.45 23.68 -14.68
N PHE A 717 23.90 22.66 -13.98
CA PHE A 717 24.61 22.84 -12.70
C PHE A 717 25.97 22.15 -12.76
N ARG A 718 26.91 22.72 -11.98
CA ARG A 718 28.23 22.13 -11.77
C ARG A 718 28.48 21.91 -10.30
N LEU A 719 28.76 20.66 -9.92
CA LEU A 719 29.26 20.30 -8.60
C LEU A 719 30.77 20.34 -8.62
N SER A 720 31.38 20.99 -7.64
CA SER A 720 32.85 21.20 -7.60
C SER A 720 33.35 21.36 -6.15
N ASN A 721 34.65 21.26 -5.99
CA ASN A 721 35.35 21.57 -4.72
C ASN A 721 34.83 20.73 -3.53
N LEU A 722 34.60 19.41 -3.75
CA LEU A 722 34.31 18.50 -2.64
C LEU A 722 35.50 18.50 -1.66
N LYS A 723 35.23 18.84 -0.40
CA LYS A 723 36.22 18.80 0.69
C LYS A 723 35.61 18.05 1.88
N LEU A 724 36.45 17.19 2.49
CA LEU A 724 36.14 16.55 3.74
C LEU A 724 36.82 17.30 4.88
N SER A 725 36.16 17.42 6.03
CA SER A 725 36.73 18.07 7.24
C SER A 725 37.97 17.35 7.80
N SER A 726 38.14 16.07 7.45
CA SER A 726 39.28 15.25 7.84
C SER A 726 39.53 14.14 6.82
N PRO A 727 40.77 13.71 6.58
CA PRO A 727 41.07 12.52 5.78
C PRO A 727 40.81 11.21 6.55
N THR A 728 40.48 11.28 7.85
CA THR A 728 40.17 10.13 8.69
C THR A 728 38.90 10.34 9.48
N LEU A 729 38.18 9.25 9.78
CA LEU A 729 36.99 9.24 10.64
C LEU A 729 37.20 8.23 11.78
N ALA A 730 37.27 8.73 13.00
CA ALA A 730 37.37 7.91 14.22
C ALA A 730 36.02 7.27 14.54
N ALA A 731 36.00 6.20 15.35
CA ALA A 731 34.82 5.42 15.69
C ALA A 731 33.70 6.23 16.36
N ASN A 732 34.00 7.32 17.03
CA ASN A 732 33.06 8.26 17.67
C ASN A 732 33.04 9.64 17.01
N GLY A 733 33.66 9.79 15.83
CA GLY A 733 33.84 11.03 15.13
C GLY A 733 32.62 11.45 14.27
N ARG A 734 32.77 12.65 13.71
CA ARG A 734 31.85 13.20 12.70
C ARG A 734 32.66 13.72 11.53
N LEU A 735 32.24 13.44 10.34
CA LEU A 735 32.85 13.91 9.10
C LEU A 735 31.89 14.86 8.38
N THR A 736 32.37 16.03 8.03
CA THR A 736 31.63 17.01 7.23
C THR A 736 32.16 16.99 5.81
N ALA A 737 31.28 16.81 4.84
CA ALA A 737 31.54 16.96 3.42
C ALA A 737 30.93 18.28 2.93
N THR A 738 31.73 19.14 2.32
CA THR A 738 31.29 20.38 1.69
C THR A 738 31.52 20.32 0.20
N VAL A 739 30.53 20.77 -0.59
CA VAL A 739 30.59 20.81 -2.05
C VAL A 739 29.96 22.10 -2.55
N GLN A 740 30.54 22.69 -3.59
CA GLN A 740 29.98 23.87 -4.25
C GLN A 740 29.08 23.48 -5.40
N VAL A 741 27.91 24.09 -5.46
CA VAL A 741 26.93 23.96 -6.55
C VAL A 741 26.83 25.31 -7.25
N THR A 742 27.10 25.34 -8.55
CA THR A 742 27.00 26.54 -9.37
C THR A 742 25.95 26.32 -10.47
N ASN A 743 25.00 27.23 -10.60
CA ASN A 743 24.12 27.27 -11.77
C ASN A 743 24.90 27.87 -12.95
N THR A 744 25.29 27.03 -13.92
CA THR A 744 26.08 27.43 -15.10
C THR A 744 25.24 27.81 -16.30
N GLY A 745 23.90 27.65 -16.21
CA GLY A 745 22.98 27.98 -17.28
C GLY A 745 22.41 29.40 -17.18
N ARG A 746 21.37 29.64 -17.98
CA ARG A 746 20.75 30.98 -18.13
C ARG A 746 19.42 31.15 -17.43
N ARG A 747 18.89 30.11 -16.78
CA ARG A 747 17.61 30.13 -16.05
C ARG A 747 17.84 29.81 -14.59
N ALA A 748 16.98 30.34 -13.73
CA ALA A 748 16.91 29.87 -12.37
C ALA A 748 16.43 28.42 -12.32
N GLY A 749 16.92 27.68 -11.35
CA GLY A 749 16.51 26.28 -11.16
C GLY A 749 17.00 25.73 -9.83
N ALA A 750 16.55 24.54 -9.48
CA ALA A 750 17.00 23.82 -8.29
C ALA A 750 17.68 22.51 -8.66
N GLN A 751 18.72 22.16 -7.87
CA GLN A 751 19.52 20.93 -8.02
C GLN A 751 19.51 20.16 -6.74
N VAL A 752 19.37 18.83 -6.84
CA VAL A 752 19.58 17.91 -5.74
C VAL A 752 21.04 17.43 -5.73
N VAL A 753 21.75 17.78 -4.67
CA VAL A 753 23.09 17.25 -4.39
C VAL A 753 22.92 15.95 -3.65
N GLN A 754 23.45 14.86 -4.17
CA GLN A 754 23.34 13.52 -3.62
C GLN A 754 24.72 13.04 -3.16
N LEU A 755 24.83 12.62 -1.90
CA LEU A 755 26.06 12.10 -1.31
C LEU A 755 25.93 10.61 -1.07
N TYR A 756 26.85 9.85 -1.61
CA TYR A 756 26.97 8.41 -1.48
C TYR A 756 28.26 8.02 -0.75
N VAL A 757 28.21 6.89 -0.07
CA VAL A 757 29.40 6.24 0.50
C VAL A 757 29.68 4.96 -0.27
N HIS A 758 30.99 4.66 -0.47
CA HIS A 758 31.47 3.49 -1.20
C HIS A 758 32.63 2.86 -0.44
N ASP A 759 32.56 1.59 -0.11
CA ASP A 759 33.64 0.81 0.48
C ASP A 759 34.59 0.38 -0.65
N LEU A 760 35.82 0.89 -0.63
CA LEU A 760 36.79 0.65 -1.72
C LEU A 760 37.41 -0.77 -1.70
N ASN A 761 37.26 -1.48 -0.58
CA ASN A 761 37.79 -2.85 -0.45
C ASN A 761 36.88 -3.69 0.48
N PRO A 762 35.61 -3.97 0.04
CA PRO A 762 34.65 -4.64 0.88
C PRO A 762 35.07 -6.09 1.16
N GLN A 763 35.07 -6.46 2.45
CA GLN A 763 35.38 -7.82 2.92
C GLN A 763 34.16 -8.76 2.86
N ILE A 764 33.01 -8.20 2.52
CA ILE A 764 31.72 -8.89 2.36
C ILE A 764 31.02 -8.32 1.14
N ASP A 765 29.98 -8.98 0.69
CA ASP A 765 29.16 -8.49 -0.41
C ASP A 765 28.39 -7.21 0.03
N ARG A 766 28.68 -6.09 -0.63
CA ARG A 766 28.10 -4.76 -0.36
C ARG A 766 27.66 -4.07 -1.64
N PRO A 767 26.67 -3.15 -1.56
CA PRO A 767 26.37 -2.27 -2.69
C PRO A 767 27.61 -1.45 -3.10
N VAL A 768 27.75 -1.19 -4.40
CA VAL A 768 28.83 -0.33 -4.90
C VAL A 768 28.80 1.03 -4.20
N ARG A 769 27.60 1.58 -4.02
CA ARG A 769 27.40 2.83 -3.28
C ARG A 769 26.04 2.84 -2.58
N GLU A 770 25.95 3.66 -1.54
CA GLU A 770 24.74 3.84 -0.74
C GLU A 770 24.50 5.33 -0.48
N LEU A 771 23.27 5.83 -0.73
CA LEU A 771 22.90 7.20 -0.39
C LEU A 771 22.93 7.39 1.14
N LYS A 772 23.65 8.43 1.58
CA LYS A 772 23.77 8.79 3.01
C LYS A 772 23.61 10.29 3.27
N GLY A 773 23.33 11.07 2.22
CA GLY A 773 23.05 12.49 2.36
C GLY A 773 22.52 13.11 1.09
N PHE A 774 21.67 14.12 1.22
CA PHE A 774 21.24 14.94 0.10
C PHE A 774 20.81 16.33 0.55
N SER A 775 20.82 17.28 -0.40
CA SER A 775 20.31 18.64 -0.20
C SER A 775 19.82 19.20 -1.52
N LYS A 776 18.64 19.78 -1.53
CA LYS A 776 18.09 20.53 -2.68
C LYS A 776 18.40 22.02 -2.53
N VAL A 777 18.99 22.62 -3.54
CA VAL A 777 19.37 24.04 -3.55
C VAL A 777 18.80 24.74 -4.78
N SER A 778 18.22 25.93 -4.57
CA SER A 778 17.68 26.80 -5.64
C SER A 778 18.65 27.92 -5.95
N LEU A 779 19.04 28.06 -7.23
CA LEU A 779 20.08 29.01 -7.64
C LEU A 779 19.62 29.84 -8.85
N ALA A 780 19.84 31.16 -8.78
CA ALA A 780 19.78 32.04 -9.92
C ALA A 780 20.92 31.74 -10.92
N PRO A 781 20.81 32.17 -12.18
CA PRO A 781 21.90 32.03 -13.15
C PRO A 781 23.22 32.60 -12.62
N GLY A 782 24.31 31.84 -12.76
CA GLY A 782 25.65 32.22 -12.26
C GLY A 782 25.86 32.13 -10.77
N ALA A 783 24.82 31.92 -9.96
CA ALA A 783 24.94 31.83 -8.50
C ALA A 783 25.63 30.51 -8.08
N THR A 784 26.40 30.59 -6.99
CA THR A 784 27.07 29.46 -6.35
C THR A 784 26.67 29.38 -4.88
N GLN A 785 26.39 28.16 -4.39
CA GLN A 785 26.11 27.89 -2.98
C GLN A 785 26.97 26.70 -2.52
N THR A 786 27.46 26.78 -1.27
CA THR A 786 28.11 25.64 -0.62
C THR A 786 27.06 24.81 0.12
N VAL A 787 27.02 23.53 -0.18
CA VAL A 787 26.23 22.52 0.53
C VAL A 787 27.14 21.81 1.53
N THR A 788 26.62 21.59 2.73
CA THR A 788 27.31 20.90 3.82
C THR A 788 26.50 19.68 4.23
N LEU A 789 27.10 18.50 4.20
CA LEU A 789 26.50 17.23 4.58
C LEU A 789 27.36 16.57 5.65
N SER A 790 26.74 15.92 6.64
CA SER A 790 27.41 15.33 7.79
C SER A 790 27.27 13.82 7.77
N LEU A 791 28.39 13.12 8.03
CA LEU A 791 28.47 11.67 8.10
C LEU A 791 29.02 11.25 9.46
N SER A 792 28.54 10.13 9.97
CA SER A 792 29.00 9.40 11.14
C SER A 792 29.58 8.05 10.74
N PRO A 793 30.30 7.34 11.61
CA PRO A 793 30.75 5.97 11.31
C PRO A 793 29.58 5.02 10.96
N ARG A 794 28.39 5.25 11.54
CA ARG A 794 27.19 4.46 11.29
C ARG A 794 26.74 4.52 9.82
N ASP A 795 27.02 5.62 9.11
CA ASP A 795 26.65 5.79 7.70
C ASP A 795 27.49 4.91 6.76
N PHE A 796 28.62 4.42 7.22
CA PHE A 796 29.50 3.48 6.50
C PHE A 796 29.32 2.02 6.96
N ALA A 797 28.49 1.78 7.98
CA ALA A 797 28.34 0.47 8.58
C ALA A 797 27.44 -0.45 7.76
N TRP A 798 27.66 -1.74 7.93
CA TRP A 798 26.78 -2.82 7.48
C TRP A 798 26.28 -3.63 8.68
N CYS A 799 25.17 -4.33 8.53
CA CYS A 799 24.61 -5.16 9.58
C CYS A 799 25.34 -6.53 9.64
N ASP A 800 26.18 -6.74 10.62
CA ASP A 800 26.82 -8.02 10.93
C ASP A 800 25.85 -8.85 11.78
N ALA A 801 25.07 -9.71 11.12
CA ALA A 801 24.08 -10.55 11.79
C ALA A 801 24.73 -11.56 12.76
N LYS A 802 25.92 -12.06 12.46
CA LYS A 802 26.65 -12.97 13.34
C LYS A 802 27.16 -12.29 14.62
N ALA A 803 27.68 -11.08 14.48
CA ALA A 803 28.15 -10.29 15.63
C ALA A 803 27.00 -9.51 16.31
N LYS A 804 25.79 -9.52 15.73
CA LYS A 804 24.60 -8.80 16.23
C LYS A 804 24.83 -7.29 16.38
N GLY A 805 25.34 -6.66 15.34
CA GLY A 805 25.66 -5.23 15.42
C GLY A 805 25.97 -4.60 14.08
N TRP A 806 26.04 -3.28 14.09
CA TRP A 806 26.50 -2.47 12.98
C TRP A 806 28.03 -2.41 12.99
N ARG A 807 28.64 -2.75 11.86
CA ARG A 807 30.11 -2.86 11.77
C ARG A 807 30.65 -2.00 10.64
N VAL A 808 31.76 -1.30 10.90
CA VAL A 808 32.65 -0.73 9.90
C VAL A 808 33.99 -1.47 9.94
N ASN A 809 34.40 -2.06 8.83
CA ASN A 809 35.73 -2.61 8.69
C ASN A 809 36.72 -1.45 8.53
N PRO A 810 37.89 -1.45 9.26
CA PRO A 810 38.86 -0.39 9.09
C PRO A 810 39.44 -0.42 7.68
N GLY A 811 39.48 0.75 7.02
CA GLY A 811 39.93 0.79 5.63
C GLY A 811 39.71 2.13 4.96
N GLN A 812 39.84 2.12 3.64
CA GLN A 812 39.58 3.28 2.79
C GLN A 812 38.15 3.21 2.21
N TYR A 813 37.45 4.32 2.31
CA TYR A 813 36.12 4.54 1.76
C TYR A 813 36.13 5.77 0.86
N SER A 814 35.23 5.80 -0.11
CA SER A 814 35.00 6.99 -0.94
C SER A 814 33.72 7.68 -0.50
N VAL A 815 33.79 9.00 -0.31
CA VAL A 815 32.62 9.87 -0.27
C VAL A 815 32.43 10.42 -1.68
N GLU A 816 31.30 10.10 -2.28
CA GLU A 816 31.00 10.39 -3.68
C GLU A 816 29.82 11.37 -3.76
N VAL A 817 29.92 12.41 -4.58
CA VAL A 817 28.86 13.38 -4.76
C VAL A 817 28.50 13.48 -6.24
N GLY A 818 27.19 13.43 -6.50
CA GLY A 818 26.62 13.49 -7.83
C GLY A 818 25.20 14.07 -7.84
N ASP A 819 24.56 13.99 -9.01
CA ASP A 819 23.16 14.35 -9.23
C ASP A 819 22.27 13.12 -9.48
N SER A 820 22.86 11.93 -9.48
CA SER A 820 22.16 10.65 -9.52
C SER A 820 23.10 9.52 -9.05
N SER A 821 22.61 8.31 -8.84
CA SER A 821 23.42 7.14 -8.47
C SER A 821 24.46 6.77 -9.54
N ARG A 822 24.34 7.24 -10.76
CA ARG A 822 25.23 6.92 -11.89
C ARG A 822 26.04 8.12 -12.39
N ASN A 823 25.68 9.35 -12.07
CA ASN A 823 26.41 10.54 -12.45
C ASN A 823 27.13 11.15 -11.23
N ILE A 824 28.25 10.52 -10.88
CA ILE A 824 29.13 10.95 -9.78
C ILE A 824 30.20 11.88 -10.33
N SER A 825 30.14 13.14 -9.93
CA SER A 825 31.03 14.19 -10.45
C SER A 825 32.21 14.50 -9.53
N GLN A 826 32.09 14.21 -8.21
CA GLN A 826 33.13 14.50 -7.22
C GLN A 826 33.34 13.30 -6.31
N LYS A 827 34.63 13.01 -5.97
CA LYS A 827 34.98 11.92 -5.05
C LYS A 827 36.09 12.39 -4.11
N ALA A 828 36.03 11.95 -2.87
CA ALA A 828 37.08 12.16 -1.88
C ALA A 828 37.24 10.90 -1.01
N THR A 829 38.49 10.51 -0.76
CA THR A 829 38.79 9.32 0.06
C THR A 829 38.87 9.70 1.54
N VAL A 830 38.33 8.84 2.39
CA VAL A 830 38.44 8.93 3.84
C VAL A 830 38.87 7.56 4.42
N ARG A 831 39.78 7.57 5.40
CA ARG A 831 40.16 6.34 6.12
C ARG A 831 39.33 6.23 7.39
N LEU A 832 38.60 5.12 7.56
CA LEU A 832 37.83 4.84 8.75
C LEU A 832 38.54 3.91 9.69
N ALA A 833 38.43 4.19 11.00
CA ALA A 833 38.74 3.24 12.05
C ALA A 833 37.67 2.15 12.14
N ALA A 834 38.01 1.04 12.80
CA ALA A 834 37.00 0.02 13.13
C ALA A 834 35.89 0.65 14.00
N PHE A 835 34.66 0.29 13.68
CA PHE A 835 33.47 0.69 14.43
C PHE A 835 32.60 -0.52 14.67
N PHE A 836 32.00 -0.61 15.84
CA PHE A 836 30.99 -1.61 16.16
C PHE A 836 29.98 -1.03 17.14
N GLU A 837 28.70 -1.17 16.79
CA GLU A 837 27.56 -0.77 17.60
C GLU A 837 26.63 -1.98 17.75
N PRO A 838 26.44 -2.53 18.96
CA PRO A 838 25.53 -3.66 19.16
C PRO A 838 24.09 -3.31 18.79
N ILE A 839 23.38 -4.25 18.17
CA ILE A 839 21.94 -4.17 17.96
C ILE A 839 21.24 -4.97 19.06
N PRO A 840 20.56 -4.30 20.01
CA PRO A 840 19.87 -4.99 21.09
C PRO A 840 18.80 -5.95 20.54
N PHE A 841 18.63 -7.10 21.20
CA PHE A 841 17.60 -8.07 20.92
C PHE A 841 17.59 -8.65 19.49
N MET A 842 18.69 -8.55 18.77
CA MET A 842 18.84 -9.14 17.46
C MET A 842 18.85 -10.68 17.57
N ARG A 843 18.01 -11.35 16.76
CA ARG A 843 17.96 -12.81 16.72
C ARG A 843 19.23 -13.40 16.07
N ASP A 844 19.54 -14.66 16.38
CA ASP A 844 20.58 -15.42 15.67
C ASP A 844 20.08 -15.84 14.28
N GLU A 845 20.81 -15.46 13.21
CA GLU A 845 20.57 -16.01 11.87
C GLU A 845 20.86 -17.52 11.79
N THR A 846 21.76 -18.03 12.65
CA THR A 846 22.07 -19.46 12.77
C THR A 846 21.06 -20.22 13.62
N ALA A 847 20.29 -19.53 14.48
CA ALA A 847 19.04 -20.08 14.93
C ALA A 847 18.15 -20.12 13.68
N ALA A 848 18.05 -21.27 13.04
CA ALA A 848 16.98 -21.60 12.11
C ALA A 848 15.71 -20.91 12.65
N ALA A 849 14.93 -20.28 11.79
CA ALA A 849 13.59 -19.78 12.13
C ALA A 849 13.06 -20.74 13.16
N PRO A 850 12.72 -20.26 14.40
CA PRO A 850 12.70 -21.12 15.57
C PRO A 850 12.21 -22.48 15.19
N ALA A 851 12.89 -23.55 15.55
CA ALA A 851 12.63 -24.93 15.10
C ALA A 851 11.18 -25.37 15.39
N ASN A 852 10.27 -24.45 15.31
CA ASN A 852 8.82 -24.51 15.42
C ASN A 852 8.13 -25.00 14.16
N ASP A 853 8.87 -25.09 13.04
CA ASP A 853 8.34 -25.62 11.80
C ASP A 853 9.01 -26.95 11.46
N SER A 854 8.79 -27.96 12.34
CA SER A 854 8.76 -29.32 11.83
C SER A 854 7.79 -29.32 10.62
N PRO A 855 8.15 -30.02 9.52
CA PRO A 855 7.31 -30.02 8.32
C PRO A 855 5.85 -30.27 8.66
N ASN A 856 4.92 -29.56 8.00
CA ASN A 856 3.51 -29.89 8.09
C ASN A 856 3.29 -31.29 7.51
N LEU A 857 3.04 -32.27 8.39
CA LEU A 857 2.85 -33.69 8.02
C LEU A 857 1.51 -33.91 7.32
N ALA A 858 0.57 -32.94 7.44
CA ALA A 858 -0.76 -33.00 6.82
C ALA A 858 -0.79 -32.50 5.38
N LEU A 859 0.20 -31.67 4.97
CA LEU A 859 0.17 -30.99 3.68
C LEU A 859 0.07 -31.97 2.50
N GLY A 860 -1.01 -31.81 1.70
CA GLY A 860 -1.29 -32.64 0.53
C GLY A 860 -1.63 -34.08 0.85
N LYS A 861 -1.97 -34.41 2.11
CA LYS A 861 -2.42 -35.74 2.53
C LYS A 861 -3.90 -35.94 2.24
N ARG A 862 -4.32 -37.22 2.25
CA ARG A 862 -5.75 -37.54 2.16
C ARG A 862 -6.46 -37.04 3.41
N ALA A 863 -7.50 -36.21 3.18
CA ALA A 863 -8.40 -35.75 4.23
C ALA A 863 -9.83 -36.24 3.93
N PHE A 864 -10.62 -36.46 4.97
CA PHE A 864 -11.99 -36.88 4.88
C PHE A 864 -12.79 -36.39 6.09
N ALA A 865 -14.11 -36.25 5.96
CA ALA A 865 -14.92 -35.55 6.94
C ALA A 865 -16.28 -36.23 7.15
N SER A 866 -16.93 -35.89 8.29
CA SER A 866 -18.29 -36.34 8.62
C SER A 866 -19.35 -35.89 7.61
N SER A 867 -19.19 -34.66 7.10
CA SER A 867 -20.07 -34.05 6.11
C SER A 867 -19.35 -32.96 5.33
N LEU A 868 -19.97 -32.52 4.23
CA LEU A 868 -19.49 -31.40 3.40
C LEU A 868 -20.65 -30.44 3.13
N GLN A 869 -20.46 -29.19 3.49
CA GLN A 869 -21.37 -28.10 3.09
C GLN A 869 -21.45 -28.04 1.55
N LYS A 870 -22.64 -27.82 1.01
CA LYS A 870 -22.82 -27.62 -0.43
C LYS A 870 -22.15 -26.30 -0.87
N GLY A 871 -21.17 -26.37 -1.78
CA GLY A 871 -20.46 -25.23 -2.32
C GLY A 871 -19.24 -25.65 -3.16
N GLU A 872 -18.75 -24.78 -4.03
CA GLU A 872 -17.67 -25.09 -4.98
C GLU A 872 -16.29 -25.19 -4.34
N ASN A 873 -16.02 -24.37 -3.33
CA ASN A 873 -14.70 -24.30 -2.66
C ASN A 873 -14.73 -24.97 -1.27
N VAL A 874 -15.46 -26.11 -1.16
CA VAL A 874 -15.61 -26.83 0.10
C VAL A 874 -15.36 -28.31 -0.12
N LYS A 875 -14.19 -28.80 0.33
CA LYS A 875 -13.81 -30.22 0.34
C LYS A 875 -12.97 -30.49 1.58
N ALA A 876 -12.92 -31.74 2.01
CA ALA A 876 -12.08 -32.13 3.15
C ALA A 876 -10.59 -31.87 2.87
N GLU A 877 -10.13 -32.18 1.64
CA GLU A 877 -8.75 -32.05 1.21
C GLU A 877 -8.28 -30.60 1.16
N TYR A 878 -9.19 -29.65 1.03
CA TYR A 878 -8.90 -28.22 1.01
C TYR A 878 -8.38 -27.67 2.36
N ALA A 879 -8.66 -28.37 3.45
CA ALA A 879 -8.09 -28.01 4.74
C ALA A 879 -6.62 -28.48 4.93
N VAL A 880 -6.03 -29.15 3.94
CA VAL A 880 -4.63 -29.64 3.98
C VAL A 880 -3.88 -29.40 2.66
N ASP A 881 -4.41 -28.55 1.77
CA ASP A 881 -3.78 -28.25 0.46
C ASP A 881 -2.79 -27.09 0.53
N GLY A 882 -2.81 -26.33 1.63
CA GLY A 882 -1.96 -25.18 1.85
C GLY A 882 -2.42 -23.92 1.10
N ASP A 883 -3.65 -23.92 0.57
CA ASP A 883 -4.26 -22.74 -0.08
C ASP A 883 -5.27 -22.09 0.89
N PRO A 884 -4.97 -20.88 1.40
CA PRO A 884 -5.84 -20.20 2.36
C PRO A 884 -7.16 -19.69 1.77
N SER A 885 -7.35 -19.77 0.45
CA SER A 885 -8.60 -19.39 -0.22
C SER A 885 -9.62 -20.54 -0.30
N THR A 886 -9.20 -21.75 0.00
CA THR A 886 -10.03 -22.94 0.04
C THR A 886 -10.32 -23.38 1.48
N ARG A 887 -11.33 -24.24 1.70
CA ARG A 887 -11.70 -24.65 3.05
C ARG A 887 -12.45 -26.00 3.08
N TRP A 888 -12.41 -26.68 4.24
CA TRP A 888 -13.46 -27.58 4.63
C TRP A 888 -14.58 -26.82 5.34
N GLY A 889 -15.82 -27.16 5.06
CA GLY A 889 -17.01 -26.72 5.79
C GLY A 889 -17.97 -27.87 5.99
N SER A 890 -18.48 -28.06 7.21
CA SER A 890 -19.44 -29.12 7.55
C SER A 890 -20.89 -28.72 7.28
N ASP A 891 -21.82 -29.67 7.32
CA ASP A 891 -23.24 -29.38 7.49
C ASP A 891 -23.49 -28.55 8.77
N PHE A 892 -24.62 -27.87 8.85
CA PHE A 892 -24.99 -26.99 9.96
C PHE A 892 -25.46 -27.78 11.19
N ALA A 893 -24.61 -28.68 11.69
CA ALA A 893 -24.86 -29.57 12.83
C ALA A 893 -23.66 -29.57 13.80
N ASP A 894 -23.90 -29.93 15.05
CA ASP A 894 -22.87 -30.24 16.03
C ASP A 894 -22.27 -31.63 15.76
N ASP A 895 -21.20 -32.01 16.46
CA ASP A 895 -20.50 -33.29 16.34
C ASP A 895 -19.94 -33.55 14.93
N GLN A 896 -19.51 -32.53 14.22
CA GLN A 896 -18.85 -32.66 12.93
C GLN A 896 -17.34 -32.86 13.08
N TRP A 897 -16.69 -33.52 12.11
CA TRP A 897 -15.26 -33.75 12.20
C TRP A 897 -14.56 -33.72 10.82
N LEU A 898 -13.30 -33.33 10.83
CA LEU A 898 -12.33 -33.44 9.74
C LEU A 898 -11.19 -34.36 10.17
N ALA A 899 -10.83 -35.33 9.36
CA ALA A 899 -9.75 -36.30 9.63
C ALA A 899 -8.69 -36.30 8.52
N VAL A 900 -7.43 -36.50 8.88
CA VAL A 900 -6.27 -36.58 7.99
C VAL A 900 -5.56 -37.91 8.15
N ASP A 901 -5.30 -38.64 7.04
CA ASP A 901 -4.45 -39.80 6.97
C ASP A 901 -3.00 -39.39 6.64
N LEU A 902 -2.10 -39.50 7.58
CA LEU A 902 -0.67 -39.18 7.41
C LEU A 902 0.08 -40.18 6.51
N GLY A 903 -0.59 -41.29 6.12
CA GLY A 903 -0.07 -42.35 5.27
C GLY A 903 0.68 -43.45 6.04
N THR A 904 1.52 -43.08 6.99
CA THR A 904 2.25 -43.99 7.91
C THR A 904 2.20 -43.41 9.33
N PRO A 905 2.36 -44.23 10.37
CA PRO A 905 2.47 -43.70 11.73
C PRO A 905 3.56 -42.62 11.83
N GLN A 906 3.20 -41.51 12.42
CA GLN A 906 4.08 -40.35 12.63
C GLN A 906 4.06 -39.95 14.10
N ARG A 907 5.21 -39.48 14.62
CA ARG A 907 5.28 -38.92 15.98
C ARG A 907 4.86 -37.46 15.96
N ILE A 908 3.67 -37.19 16.46
CA ILE A 908 3.07 -35.87 16.51
C ILE A 908 2.96 -35.33 17.94
N GLY A 909 2.86 -34.05 18.12
CA GLY A 909 2.68 -33.38 19.43
C GLY A 909 2.06 -31.99 19.30
N ARG A 910 1.72 -31.57 18.09
CA ARG A 910 1.16 -30.27 17.81
C ARG A 910 0.20 -30.31 16.63
N VAL A 911 -0.94 -29.64 16.76
CA VAL A 911 -1.88 -29.36 15.68
C VAL A 911 -2.16 -27.88 15.64
N HIS A 912 -1.97 -27.26 14.48
CA HIS A 912 -2.36 -25.89 14.23
C HIS A 912 -3.63 -25.91 13.38
N ILE A 913 -4.66 -25.16 13.79
CA ILE A 913 -5.94 -25.07 13.10
C ILE A 913 -6.17 -23.61 12.71
N ASN A 914 -6.38 -23.38 11.44
CA ASN A 914 -6.84 -22.09 10.93
C ASN A 914 -8.34 -22.17 10.64
N TRP A 915 -9.15 -21.67 11.59
CA TRP A 915 -10.60 -21.61 11.46
C TRP A 915 -11.03 -20.50 10.51
N GLU A 916 -12.04 -20.78 9.71
CA GLU A 916 -12.82 -19.73 9.08
C GLU A 916 -13.72 -19.04 10.16
N ASN A 917 -14.57 -18.08 9.80
CA ASN A 917 -15.44 -17.41 10.79
C ASN A 917 -16.38 -18.36 11.56
N ALA A 918 -16.75 -19.50 10.96
CA ALA A 918 -17.59 -20.52 11.56
C ALA A 918 -16.74 -21.61 12.23
N TYR A 919 -16.43 -21.45 13.50
CA TYR A 919 -15.56 -22.32 14.27
C TYR A 919 -16.32 -23.13 15.34
N ALA A 920 -15.62 -24.06 16.00
CA ALA A 920 -16.17 -24.84 17.12
C ALA A 920 -15.71 -24.27 18.48
N THR A 921 -16.64 -24.03 19.39
CA THR A 921 -16.33 -23.67 20.79
C THR A 921 -15.94 -24.89 21.64
N ASP A 922 -16.55 -26.08 21.39
CA ASP A 922 -16.11 -27.33 21.98
C ASP A 922 -15.53 -28.19 20.86
N TYR A 923 -14.23 -28.52 20.96
CA TYR A 923 -13.59 -29.42 20.01
C TYR A 923 -12.52 -30.30 20.66
N ARG A 924 -12.17 -31.38 19.96
CA ARG A 924 -11.15 -32.32 20.39
C ARG A 924 -10.19 -32.63 19.26
N ILE A 925 -8.91 -32.82 19.60
CA ILE A 925 -7.96 -33.49 18.73
C ILE A 925 -7.92 -34.96 19.12
N GLU A 926 -8.23 -35.81 18.17
CA GLU A 926 -8.27 -37.26 18.39
C GLU A 926 -7.32 -37.96 17.40
N VAL A 927 -6.77 -39.05 17.83
CA VAL A 927 -5.82 -39.85 17.05
C VAL A 927 -6.27 -41.30 16.96
N SER A 928 -5.90 -41.95 15.85
CA SER A 928 -6.22 -43.37 15.60
C SER A 928 -5.12 -44.03 14.75
N ASP A 929 -4.98 -45.36 14.89
CA ASP A 929 -4.09 -46.14 14.05
C ASP A 929 -4.85 -46.98 13.01
N ASP A 930 -6.18 -47.10 13.15
CA ASP A 930 -7.04 -47.99 12.33
C ASP A 930 -8.26 -47.27 11.72
N GLU A 931 -8.39 -45.96 11.85
CA GLU A 931 -9.51 -45.12 11.38
C GLU A 931 -10.86 -45.39 12.10
N GLN A 932 -10.90 -46.35 13.04
CA GLN A 932 -12.12 -46.75 13.73
C GLN A 932 -12.08 -46.44 15.23
N ASN A 933 -10.95 -46.69 15.87
CA ASN A 933 -10.78 -46.49 17.30
C ASN A 933 -10.07 -45.15 17.59
N TRP A 934 -10.84 -44.13 17.97
CA TRP A 934 -10.34 -42.80 18.24
C TRP A 934 -10.14 -42.56 19.73
N ARG A 935 -9.00 -41.92 20.09
CA ARG A 935 -8.72 -41.46 21.45
C ARG A 935 -8.38 -40.00 21.46
N SER A 936 -8.92 -39.24 22.39
CA SER A 936 -8.63 -37.81 22.53
C SER A 936 -7.22 -37.61 23.12
N VAL A 937 -6.46 -36.71 22.50
CA VAL A 937 -5.15 -36.25 22.99
C VAL A 937 -5.21 -34.79 23.45
N TYR A 938 -6.28 -34.05 23.07
CA TYR A 938 -6.58 -32.72 23.53
C TYR A 938 -8.10 -32.46 23.45
N SER A 939 -8.62 -31.66 24.39
CA SER A 939 -10.01 -31.18 24.36
C SER A 939 -10.12 -29.78 24.95
N THR A 940 -11.05 -29.00 24.41
CA THR A 940 -11.43 -27.67 24.94
C THR A 940 -12.93 -27.43 24.73
N ASP A 941 -13.58 -26.78 25.66
CA ASP A 941 -14.96 -26.27 25.58
C ASP A 941 -15.01 -24.75 25.34
N LYS A 942 -13.85 -24.15 25.06
CA LYS A 942 -13.63 -22.69 24.92
C LYS A 942 -12.80 -22.37 23.67
N GLY A 943 -13.10 -22.97 22.51
CA GLY A 943 -12.47 -22.63 21.23
C GLY A 943 -12.65 -21.12 20.94
N LEU A 944 -11.62 -20.47 20.41
CA LEU A 944 -11.61 -19.02 20.15
C LEU A 944 -11.84 -18.69 18.68
N GLY A 945 -11.62 -19.67 17.77
CA GLY A 945 -11.60 -19.42 16.31
C GLY A 945 -10.34 -18.64 15.88
N GLY A 946 -10.23 -18.35 14.59
CA GLY A 946 -9.00 -17.83 14.01
C GLY A 946 -7.90 -18.90 13.97
N GLU A 947 -6.64 -18.53 14.20
CA GLU A 947 -5.55 -19.51 14.28
C GLU A 947 -5.39 -20.03 15.71
N GLU A 948 -5.54 -21.33 15.92
CA GLU A 948 -5.34 -22.00 17.22
C GLU A 948 -4.20 -23.02 17.14
N ASP A 949 -3.23 -22.88 18.02
CA ASP A 949 -2.05 -23.74 18.09
C ASP A 949 -2.15 -24.67 19.32
N VAL A 950 -2.45 -25.93 19.07
CA VAL A 950 -2.73 -26.93 20.11
C VAL A 950 -1.51 -27.82 20.30
N THR A 951 -1.03 -27.92 21.54
CA THR A 951 0.06 -28.83 21.92
C THR A 951 -0.42 -29.88 22.91
N PHE A 952 0.08 -31.10 22.76
CA PHE A 952 -0.23 -32.24 23.61
C PHE A 952 0.99 -33.18 23.78
N PRO A 953 0.99 -34.10 24.78
CA PRO A 953 2.06 -35.05 24.92
C PRO A 953 2.31 -35.84 23.63
N PRO A 954 3.57 -36.05 23.22
CA PRO A 954 3.90 -36.72 21.97
C PRO A 954 3.24 -38.09 21.83
N VAL A 955 2.67 -38.34 20.68
CA VAL A 955 1.99 -39.61 20.36
C VAL A 955 2.40 -40.07 18.96
N GLU A 956 2.56 -41.35 18.77
CA GLU A 956 2.72 -41.99 17.46
C GLU A 956 1.34 -42.40 16.94
N THR A 957 0.99 -42.02 15.73
CA THR A 957 -0.34 -42.24 15.13
C THR A 957 -0.30 -42.07 13.61
N ARG A 958 -1.21 -42.69 12.90
CA ARG A 958 -1.41 -42.52 11.47
C ARG A 958 -2.54 -41.52 11.16
N TYR A 959 -3.61 -41.54 11.94
CA TYR A 959 -4.78 -40.71 11.69
C TYR A 959 -4.95 -39.65 12.78
N VAL A 960 -5.30 -38.43 12.35
CA VAL A 960 -5.60 -37.32 13.26
C VAL A 960 -6.92 -36.69 12.84
N ARG A 961 -7.82 -36.44 13.79
CA ARG A 961 -9.05 -35.72 13.49
C ARG A 961 -9.29 -34.53 14.44
N VAL A 962 -9.92 -33.50 13.91
CA VAL A 962 -10.51 -32.39 14.65
C VAL A 962 -12.01 -32.70 14.76
N LEU A 963 -12.47 -33.10 15.94
CA LEU A 963 -13.89 -33.31 16.24
C LEU A 963 -14.48 -32.01 16.80
N CYS A 964 -15.40 -31.40 16.07
CA CYS A 964 -16.12 -30.16 16.40
C CYS A 964 -17.43 -30.54 17.13
N ALA A 965 -17.37 -30.68 18.46
CA ALA A 965 -18.49 -31.13 19.28
C ALA A 965 -19.60 -30.07 19.40
N LYS A 966 -19.22 -28.75 19.41
CA LYS A 966 -20.21 -27.68 19.51
C LYS A 966 -19.79 -26.45 18.66
N ARG A 967 -20.68 -26.01 17.82
CA ARG A 967 -20.49 -24.82 16.97
C ARG A 967 -20.54 -23.52 17.76
N ALA A 968 -19.80 -22.51 17.33
CA ALA A 968 -19.86 -21.14 17.84
C ALA A 968 -21.06 -20.35 17.30
N LEU A 969 -21.46 -20.64 16.07
CA LEU A 969 -22.48 -19.92 15.28
C LEU A 969 -23.56 -20.89 14.76
N ASN A 970 -24.61 -20.35 14.14
CA ASN A 970 -25.66 -21.17 13.52
C ASN A 970 -25.27 -21.79 12.17
N PHE A 971 -24.00 -21.60 11.72
CA PHE A 971 -23.41 -22.22 10.54
C PHE A 971 -22.72 -23.55 10.93
N GLY A 972 -22.21 -24.32 9.97
CA GLY A 972 -21.36 -25.47 10.20
C GLY A 972 -19.98 -25.08 10.78
N SER A 973 -19.18 -26.07 11.16
CA SER A 973 -17.76 -25.82 11.44
C SER A 973 -16.97 -25.70 10.14
N SER A 974 -16.03 -24.77 10.05
CA SER A 974 -15.27 -24.47 8.84
C SER A 974 -13.79 -24.24 9.14
N ILE A 975 -12.92 -24.95 8.42
CA ILE A 975 -11.47 -24.92 8.61
C ILE A 975 -10.80 -24.58 7.27
N LEU A 976 -9.98 -23.53 7.28
CA LEU A 976 -9.17 -23.11 6.13
C LEU A 976 -7.92 -24.01 6.00
N ASP A 977 -7.24 -24.32 7.12
CA ASP A 977 -6.04 -25.16 7.10
C ASP A 977 -5.86 -25.91 8.43
N VAL A 978 -5.33 -27.14 8.33
CA VAL A 978 -4.87 -27.95 9.46
C VAL A 978 -3.43 -28.37 9.24
N GLU A 979 -2.55 -27.96 10.11
CA GLU A 979 -1.18 -28.40 10.12
C GLU A 979 -0.96 -29.38 11.27
N ILE A 980 -0.34 -30.51 10.97
CA ILE A 980 0.04 -31.53 11.96
C ILE A 980 1.56 -31.59 12.00
N ARG A 981 2.13 -31.48 13.21
CA ARG A 981 3.57 -31.30 13.36
C ARG A 981 4.16 -32.22 14.43
N ALA A 982 5.45 -32.53 14.29
CA ALA A 982 6.21 -33.25 15.32
C ALA A 982 6.23 -32.43 16.64
N PRO A 983 6.45 -33.09 17.80
CA PRO A 983 6.62 -32.40 19.08
C PRO A 983 7.78 -31.40 19.01
N ARG A 984 7.67 -30.32 19.79
CA ARG A 984 8.74 -29.33 19.96
C ARG A 984 9.97 -29.90 20.63
#